data_79aa29ba0eb90cbbbc994c92f6176225
#
_entry.id   79aa29ba0eb90cbbbc994c92f6176225
#
_cell.length_a   1.000
_cell.length_b   1.000
_cell.length_c   1.000
_cell.angle_alpha   90.00
_cell.angle_beta   90.00
_cell.angle_gamma   90.00
#
_symmetry.space_group_name_H-M   'P 1'
#
loop_
_entity.id
_entity.type
_entity.pdbx_description
1 polymer ?
#
loop_
_entity_poly.entity_id
_entity_poly.type
_entity_poly.pdbx_seq_one_letter_code
_entity_poly.pdbx_strand_id
1 'polypeptide(L)'
;MAGRGTFAPYLLALMLATIPAHAADEIEPSGSNFGGIGLLETRTARMRPDGVVDAGVSQRRQRRFSYIDWQALPWLEATFRLTDRLNGTTGRGTTTDRAFDLRARVWSENDWRPALAIGVQDVIGTGIYAGEYIVGSKRFWDFDVSLGLGWGRLSTGADLPNPFGFGLSAFNTRPRSVGQGGVPNVTGLFRGPRVGVFGGVEWNVPAIGTPLGELSGLRVKVEYSADALRDERGGYPARTTGLRGRAASRFNAGLQWQGDWFDVGASFVHGTDAVVRVSFRLDPQNPPRVFRVAPPAMAPRPEPVGEYSNQSVAAALFPAMRVAGFIPLGLDIRGDEAVVTVAGGRPRGLAQMAGRVARAAQPHLPGQVERIRLVAERDGATIGRIILLRSALEAAAEGHGSAEEVYGSATLLAATPEPGGFRAPTYAPGPRWSWGIEPRLNLQLGDPQASIRYQLGVAAGGRVDLGLGVSVAGAVQQTAAQNLDRGLPSDSRLPRVRSDFARYARAGTTSIPALYVERLWNPAPDVFARVTAGLLEPMFAGVSGEVLWRPHDRSWAVGLDVNWVAQRAYRQRFSTLGYQVVTGHVSLYHDLPWWNLYTVLRAGRYLAGDWGGTVEVGRRFDSGVEIGGFLTLTNVRFRDLGEGSFDKGIFVRIPLDLFGPVTRARANLNVRPVQRDGGQRLAVDNPLWDVSRDGRADAFRAGFAGFSR
;
A
#
# COMPACT_ATOMS: atom_id res chain seq x y z
N MET A 1 18.48 -35.24 4.25
CA MET A 1 18.81 -34.45 5.47
C MET A 1 18.46 -33.00 5.13
N ALA A 2 17.41 -32.48 5.68
CA ALA A 2 16.80 -31.18 5.29
C ALA A 2 17.30 -30.09 6.24
N GLY A 3 18.06 -29.14 5.71
CA GLY A 3 18.43 -27.93 6.41
C GLY A 3 17.22 -26.98 6.53
N ARG A 4 16.74 -26.77 7.73
CA ARG A 4 15.73 -25.74 8.07
C ARG A 4 16.44 -24.39 8.10
N GLY A 5 16.31 -23.60 7.04
CA GLY A 5 16.75 -22.22 7.00
C GLY A 5 15.75 -21.31 7.68
N THR A 6 16.09 -20.81 8.86
CA THR A 6 15.38 -19.75 9.58
C THR A 6 15.83 -18.40 9.03
N PHE A 7 15.01 -17.73 8.19
CA PHE A 7 15.29 -16.40 7.62
C PHE A 7 14.31 -15.33 8.10
N ALA A 8 13.89 -15.41 9.36
CA ALA A 8 13.07 -14.36 9.97
C ALA A 8 13.85 -13.18 10.62
N PRO A 9 15.16 -13.22 10.93
CA PRO A 9 15.76 -12.22 11.81
C PRO A 9 16.22 -10.92 11.12
N TYR A 10 16.39 -10.87 9.80
CA TYR A 10 17.00 -9.68 9.16
C TYR A 10 16.02 -8.56 8.78
N LEU A 11 14.73 -8.85 8.59
CA LEU A 11 13.71 -7.80 8.48
C LEU A 11 13.41 -7.16 9.85
N LEU A 12 13.66 -7.89 10.94
CA LEU A 12 13.47 -7.42 12.31
C LEU A 12 14.54 -6.41 12.74
N ALA A 13 15.77 -6.56 12.26
CA ALA A 13 16.90 -5.70 12.64
C ALA A 13 16.82 -4.29 12.07
N LEU A 14 16.12 -4.07 10.96
CA LEU A 14 15.94 -2.75 10.35
C LEU A 14 14.85 -1.90 11.02
N MET A 15 13.99 -2.49 11.86
CA MET A 15 12.87 -1.81 12.52
C MET A 15 13.15 -1.41 13.98
N LEU A 16 14.34 -1.67 14.51
CA LEU A 16 14.66 -1.47 15.94
C LEU A 16 15.13 -0.07 16.34
N ALA A 17 14.99 0.95 15.50
CA ALA A 17 15.44 2.31 15.83
C ALA A 17 14.29 3.18 16.37
N THR A 18 14.27 3.35 17.68
CA THR A 18 13.70 4.42 18.52
C THR A 18 12.42 5.12 18.09
N ILE A 19 11.33 4.85 18.82
CA ILE A 19 10.03 5.51 18.72
C ILE A 19 9.83 6.40 19.95
N PRO A 20 9.38 7.66 19.79
CA PRO A 20 8.98 8.48 20.95
C PRO A 20 7.64 7.99 21.52
N ALA A 21 7.57 7.91 22.85
CA ALA A 21 6.37 7.59 23.59
C ALA A 21 5.27 8.61 23.30
N HIS A 22 4.08 8.16 22.96
CA HIS A 22 2.88 8.97 22.89
C HIS A 22 2.05 8.79 24.15
N ALA A 23 1.44 9.87 24.61
CA ALA A 23 0.63 9.94 25.81
C ALA A 23 -0.53 8.94 25.78
N ALA A 24 -0.65 8.18 26.85
CA ALA A 24 -1.66 7.16 27.03
C ALA A 24 -2.95 7.76 27.62
N ASP A 25 -3.93 8.09 26.77
CA ASP A 25 -5.29 8.43 27.25
C ASP A 25 -6.42 7.63 26.57
N GLU A 26 -6.16 6.81 25.56
CA GLU A 26 -7.17 5.93 25.00
C GLU A 26 -6.59 4.52 24.83
N ILE A 27 -7.19 3.55 25.56
CA ILE A 27 -6.73 2.15 25.50
C ILE A 27 -6.93 1.64 24.07
N GLU A 28 -5.84 1.44 23.34
CA GLU A 28 -5.88 0.96 21.97
C GLU A 28 -6.42 -0.48 21.90
N PRO A 29 -7.36 -0.77 21.01
CA PRO A 29 -7.94 -2.11 20.88
C PRO A 29 -6.91 -3.16 20.46
N SER A 30 -7.07 -4.36 20.97
CA SER A 30 -6.16 -5.47 20.75
C SER A 30 -6.59 -6.38 19.59
N GLY A 31 -5.63 -7.10 18.98
CA GLY A 31 -5.88 -7.98 17.84
C GLY A 31 -6.29 -9.40 18.23
N SER A 32 -6.99 -10.09 17.30
CA SER A 32 -7.36 -11.51 17.40
C SER A 32 -6.34 -12.45 16.74
N ASN A 33 -6.47 -13.75 16.99
CA ASN A 33 -5.63 -14.78 16.35
C ASN A 33 -5.89 -14.89 14.83
N PHE A 34 -6.99 -14.38 14.32
CA PHE A 34 -7.35 -14.41 12.90
C PHE A 34 -7.01 -13.12 12.15
N GLY A 35 -6.34 -12.17 12.80
CA GLY A 35 -6.17 -10.79 12.32
C GLY A 35 -7.41 -9.94 12.61
N GLY A 36 -7.28 -8.63 12.50
CA GLY A 36 -8.28 -7.66 12.91
C GLY A 36 -8.48 -7.59 14.43
N ILE A 37 -9.29 -6.62 14.86
CA ILE A 37 -9.57 -6.41 16.28
C ILE A 37 -10.51 -7.49 16.83
N GLY A 38 -10.20 -8.01 18.02
CA GLY A 38 -11.01 -9.03 18.67
C GLY A 38 -10.38 -9.55 19.95
N LEU A 39 -11.07 -10.46 20.59
CA LEU A 39 -10.54 -11.20 21.74
C LEU A 39 -9.47 -12.21 21.28
N LEU A 40 -9.73 -13.50 21.32
CA LEU A 40 -8.80 -14.53 20.81
C LEU A 40 -9.23 -15.02 19.42
N GLU A 41 -10.38 -15.63 19.29
CA GLU A 41 -10.97 -16.08 18.03
C GLU A 41 -12.31 -15.40 17.70
N THR A 42 -12.86 -14.61 18.62
CA THR A 42 -14.10 -13.87 18.44
C THR A 42 -13.84 -12.39 18.19
N ARG A 43 -14.77 -11.73 17.53
CA ARG A 43 -14.69 -10.33 17.14
C ARG A 43 -15.31 -9.43 18.21
N THR A 44 -14.88 -8.17 18.26
CA THR A 44 -15.45 -7.12 19.10
C THR A 44 -15.96 -5.98 18.24
N ALA A 45 -16.68 -5.01 18.82
CA ALA A 45 -17.12 -3.81 18.10
C ALA A 45 -16.08 -2.67 18.12
N ARG A 46 -14.88 -2.92 18.62
CA ARG A 46 -13.79 -1.96 18.68
C ARG A 46 -13.14 -1.77 17.32
N MET A 47 -12.62 -0.57 17.05
CA MET A 47 -11.90 -0.20 15.83
C MET A 47 -10.54 0.35 16.19
N ARG A 48 -9.52 0.11 15.37
CA ARG A 48 -8.21 0.76 15.48
C ARG A 48 -8.29 2.25 15.16
N PRO A 49 -7.26 3.01 15.50
CA PRO A 49 -7.08 4.35 14.96
C PRO A 49 -7.10 4.30 13.42
N ASP A 50 -7.62 5.37 12.83
CA ASP A 50 -7.86 5.48 11.40
C ASP A 50 -6.59 5.31 10.58
N GLY A 51 -6.64 4.46 9.57
CA GLY A 51 -5.52 4.19 8.66
C GLY A 51 -4.55 3.09 9.10
N VAL A 52 -4.55 2.69 10.36
CA VAL A 52 -3.58 1.73 10.91
C VAL A 52 -3.62 0.40 10.17
N VAL A 53 -2.44 -0.13 9.87
CA VAL A 53 -2.20 -1.44 9.27
C VAL A 53 -1.54 -2.36 10.29
N ASP A 54 -2.02 -3.59 10.38
CA ASP A 54 -1.46 -4.64 11.20
C ASP A 54 -1.18 -5.88 10.34
N ALA A 55 0.03 -6.38 10.36
CA ALA A 55 0.41 -7.62 9.66
C ALA A 55 0.98 -8.62 10.65
N GLY A 56 0.44 -9.84 10.65
CA GLY A 56 0.83 -10.80 11.65
C GLY A 56 0.66 -12.25 11.26
N VAL A 57 1.09 -13.09 12.17
CA VAL A 57 0.96 -14.53 12.09
C VAL A 57 0.53 -15.09 13.45
N SER A 58 -0.40 -16.02 13.41
CA SER A 58 -0.70 -16.88 14.56
C SER A 58 -0.58 -18.34 14.17
N GLN A 59 -0.11 -19.17 15.11
CA GLN A 59 0.17 -20.58 14.89
C GLN A 59 -0.47 -21.41 15.98
N ARG A 60 -1.30 -22.37 15.60
CA ARG A 60 -1.74 -23.50 16.44
C ARG A 60 -1.31 -24.81 15.77
N ARG A 61 -1.47 -25.92 16.45
CA ARG A 61 -0.93 -27.23 16.03
C ARG A 61 -1.12 -27.58 14.55
N GLN A 62 -2.30 -27.35 14.00
CA GLN A 62 -2.63 -27.74 12.61
C GLN A 62 -3.02 -26.57 11.71
N ARG A 63 -2.90 -25.34 12.18
CA ARG A 63 -3.28 -24.13 11.47
C ARG A 63 -2.25 -23.02 11.65
N ARG A 64 -1.95 -22.35 10.58
CA ARG A 64 -1.25 -21.07 10.62
C ARG A 64 -2.13 -20.03 9.93
N PHE A 65 -2.33 -18.90 10.58
CA PHE A 65 -3.04 -17.77 10.03
C PHE A 65 -2.03 -16.65 9.81
N SER A 66 -1.83 -16.26 8.55
CA SER A 66 -1.06 -15.06 8.19
C SER A 66 -2.04 -14.03 7.69
N TYR A 67 -1.95 -12.78 8.15
CA TYR A 67 -2.95 -11.77 7.84
C TYR A 67 -2.33 -10.40 7.65
N ILE A 68 -3.04 -9.56 6.90
CA ILE A 68 -2.88 -8.12 6.82
C ILE A 68 -4.24 -7.53 7.14
N ASP A 69 -4.31 -6.74 8.18
CA ASP A 69 -5.49 -6.03 8.63
C ASP A 69 -5.30 -4.54 8.43
N TRP A 70 -6.33 -3.85 7.97
CA TRP A 70 -6.30 -2.44 7.67
C TRP A 70 -7.57 -1.73 8.15
N GLN A 71 -7.40 -0.73 9.03
CA GLN A 71 -8.47 0.19 9.36
C GLN A 71 -8.65 1.15 8.18
N ALA A 72 -9.45 0.76 7.19
CA ALA A 72 -9.60 1.46 5.93
C ALA A 72 -10.23 2.84 6.09
N LEU A 73 -11.22 2.95 6.98
CA LEU A 73 -11.90 4.18 7.37
C LEU A 73 -12.18 4.13 8.89
N PRO A 74 -12.50 5.23 9.55
CA PRO A 74 -12.74 5.24 11.01
C PRO A 74 -13.78 4.25 11.49
N TRP A 75 -14.63 3.75 10.59
CA TRP A 75 -15.73 2.83 10.85
C TRP A 75 -15.66 1.52 10.04
N LEU A 76 -14.66 1.35 9.16
CA LEU A 76 -14.52 0.19 8.28
C LEU A 76 -13.13 -0.45 8.43
N GLU A 77 -13.11 -1.72 8.80
CA GLU A 77 -11.92 -2.58 8.86
C GLU A 77 -11.99 -3.64 7.76
N ALA A 78 -10.85 -3.94 7.16
CA ALA A 78 -10.69 -4.96 6.13
C ALA A 78 -9.49 -5.87 6.48
N THR A 79 -9.70 -7.18 6.52
CA THR A 79 -8.64 -8.14 6.82
C THR A 79 -8.48 -9.12 5.66
N PHE A 80 -7.26 -9.22 5.12
CA PHE A 80 -6.87 -10.31 4.22
C PHE A 80 -6.14 -11.39 5.03
N ARG A 81 -6.62 -12.64 4.94
CA ARG A 81 -6.07 -13.76 5.70
C ARG A 81 -5.75 -14.95 4.81
N LEU A 82 -4.57 -15.52 5.03
CA LEU A 82 -4.13 -16.81 4.49
C LEU A 82 -4.15 -17.83 5.63
N THR A 83 -4.83 -18.96 5.42
CA THR A 83 -4.89 -20.03 6.40
C THR A 83 -4.22 -21.28 5.84
N ASP A 84 -3.03 -21.60 6.36
CA ASP A 84 -2.35 -22.84 6.04
C ASP A 84 -2.92 -23.96 6.90
N ARG A 85 -3.38 -25.02 6.25
CA ARG A 85 -3.70 -26.29 6.88
C ARG A 85 -2.48 -27.18 6.79
N LEU A 86 -1.80 -27.32 7.90
CA LEU A 86 -0.58 -28.07 8.02
C LEU A 86 -0.88 -29.56 8.08
N ASN A 87 0.04 -30.41 7.62
CA ASN A 87 -0.01 -31.89 7.69
C ASN A 87 -1.10 -32.55 6.81
N GLY A 88 -1.22 -32.11 5.58
CA GLY A 88 -1.77 -32.94 4.52
C GLY A 88 -3.19 -33.44 4.72
N THR A 89 -4.08 -32.52 4.84
CA THR A 89 -5.51 -32.85 4.94
C THR A 89 -6.09 -33.51 3.69
N THR A 90 -5.33 -33.56 2.61
CA THR A 90 -5.74 -34.13 1.31
C THR A 90 -4.76 -35.16 0.77
N GLY A 91 -3.75 -35.58 1.54
CA GLY A 91 -2.62 -36.39 1.06
C GLY A 91 -1.61 -35.63 0.19
N ARG A 92 -1.79 -34.32 0.03
CA ARG A 92 -0.98 -33.43 -0.84
C ARG A 92 -0.09 -32.44 -0.09
N GLY A 93 0.12 -32.60 1.23
CA GLY A 93 0.89 -31.65 2.04
C GLY A 93 0.08 -30.48 2.58
N THR A 94 0.73 -29.36 2.80
CA THR A 94 0.07 -28.12 3.28
C THR A 94 -0.85 -27.56 2.18
N THR A 95 -2.05 -27.14 2.58
CA THR A 95 -2.99 -26.44 1.70
C THR A 95 -3.32 -25.06 2.26
N THR A 96 -3.31 -24.04 1.41
CA THR A 96 -3.56 -22.65 1.79
C THR A 96 -4.98 -22.23 1.38
N ASP A 97 -5.74 -21.75 2.36
CA ASP A 97 -7.01 -21.07 2.17
C ASP A 97 -6.83 -19.54 2.17
N ARG A 98 -7.68 -18.82 1.45
CA ARG A 98 -7.63 -17.38 1.29
C ARG A 98 -8.96 -16.78 1.65
N ALA A 99 -8.97 -15.85 2.60
CA ALA A 99 -10.16 -15.21 3.10
C ALA A 99 -10.03 -13.70 3.07
N PHE A 100 -11.12 -13.02 2.81
CA PHE A 100 -11.25 -11.58 2.93
C PHE A 100 -12.41 -11.27 3.87
N ASP A 101 -12.11 -10.62 4.99
CA ASP A 101 -13.08 -10.27 6.01
C ASP A 101 -13.33 -8.75 5.96
N LEU A 102 -14.57 -8.34 6.20
CA LEU A 102 -14.97 -6.94 6.33
C LEU A 102 -15.76 -6.76 7.62
N ARG A 103 -15.52 -5.64 8.30
CA ARG A 103 -16.27 -5.25 9.51
C ARG A 103 -16.55 -3.76 9.49
N ALA A 104 -17.81 -3.41 9.74
CA ALA A 104 -18.25 -2.03 9.83
C ALA A 104 -18.82 -1.75 11.23
N ARG A 105 -18.38 -0.66 11.85
CA ARG A 105 -18.94 -0.14 13.08
C ARG A 105 -20.18 0.68 12.74
N VAL A 106 -21.34 0.27 13.28
CA VAL A 106 -22.63 0.91 13.06
C VAL A 106 -22.74 2.19 13.89
N TRP A 107 -22.29 2.13 15.15
CA TRP A 107 -22.14 3.29 16.03
C TRP A 107 -21.09 3.04 17.12
N SER A 108 -20.57 4.12 17.65
CA SER A 108 -19.60 4.13 18.73
C SER A 108 -20.29 3.97 20.09
N GLU A 109 -19.55 3.49 21.07
CA GLU A 109 -19.96 3.49 22.47
C GLU A 109 -20.19 4.90 22.99
N ASN A 110 -21.14 5.03 23.92
CA ASN A 110 -21.30 6.19 24.77
C ASN A 110 -21.68 5.71 26.18
N ASP A 111 -22.00 6.62 27.11
CA ASP A 111 -22.28 6.28 28.52
C ASP A 111 -23.39 5.22 28.66
N TRP A 112 -24.39 5.23 27.79
CA TRP A 112 -25.60 4.38 27.89
C TRP A 112 -25.59 3.18 26.97
N ARG A 113 -25.03 3.31 25.75
CA ARG A 113 -25.12 2.24 24.75
C ARG A 113 -23.73 1.65 24.45
N PRO A 114 -23.65 0.32 24.21
CA PRO A 114 -22.43 -0.30 23.71
C PRO A 114 -22.10 0.17 22.28
N ALA A 115 -20.85 0.08 21.86
CA ALA A 115 -20.51 0.10 20.46
C ALA A 115 -21.15 -1.09 19.73
N LEU A 116 -21.58 -0.93 18.49
CA LEU A 116 -22.12 -2.00 17.67
C LEU A 116 -21.36 -2.11 16.36
N ALA A 117 -20.99 -3.35 15.99
CA ALA A 117 -20.41 -3.66 14.71
C ALA A 117 -21.09 -4.86 14.05
N ILE A 118 -21.07 -4.83 12.71
CA ILE A 118 -21.51 -5.93 11.85
C ILE A 118 -20.33 -6.33 11.00
N GLY A 119 -20.09 -7.63 10.83
CA GLY A 119 -19.01 -8.11 10.01
C GLY A 119 -19.33 -9.37 9.25
N VAL A 120 -18.55 -9.58 8.19
CA VAL A 120 -18.60 -10.77 7.35
C VAL A 120 -17.18 -11.33 7.23
N GLN A 121 -17.03 -12.62 7.43
CA GLN A 121 -15.78 -13.34 7.29
C GLN A 121 -15.80 -14.16 6.00
N ASP A 122 -14.64 -14.22 5.33
CA ASP A 122 -14.45 -14.99 4.09
C ASP A 122 -15.49 -14.66 3.01
N VAL A 123 -15.79 -13.36 2.86
CA VAL A 123 -16.81 -12.89 1.89
C VAL A 123 -16.33 -13.05 0.44
N ILE A 124 -15.03 -12.97 0.21
CA ILE A 124 -14.37 -13.16 -1.09
C ILE A 124 -13.24 -14.19 -0.91
N GLY A 125 -13.56 -15.45 -0.81
CA GLY A 125 -12.60 -16.52 -0.59
C GLY A 125 -13.16 -17.86 -0.99
N THR A 126 -12.72 -18.92 -0.33
CA THR A 126 -13.20 -20.29 -0.58
C THR A 126 -14.53 -20.60 0.12
N GLY A 127 -14.95 -19.76 1.05
CA GLY A 127 -16.15 -19.95 1.88
C GLY A 127 -15.97 -20.94 3.05
N ILE A 128 -14.77 -21.45 3.26
CA ILE A 128 -14.48 -22.41 4.35
C ILE A 128 -14.65 -21.79 5.73
N TYR A 129 -14.28 -20.51 5.84
CA TYR A 129 -14.43 -19.72 7.07
C TYR A 129 -15.57 -18.71 7.00
N ALA A 130 -16.49 -18.88 6.02
CA ALA A 130 -17.58 -17.95 5.79
C ALA A 130 -18.54 -17.91 6.98
N GLY A 131 -18.74 -16.70 7.48
CA GLY A 131 -19.67 -16.42 8.57
C GLY A 131 -19.93 -14.94 8.73
N GLU A 132 -21.09 -14.62 9.22
CA GLU A 132 -21.50 -13.26 9.52
C GLU A 132 -21.68 -13.12 11.04
N TYR A 133 -21.58 -11.90 11.54
CA TYR A 133 -21.78 -11.63 12.95
C TYR A 133 -22.29 -10.21 13.20
N ILE A 134 -22.95 -10.06 14.32
CA ILE A 134 -23.32 -8.79 14.95
C ILE A 134 -22.75 -8.83 16.35
N VAL A 135 -22.04 -7.80 16.78
CA VAL A 135 -21.38 -7.76 18.08
C VAL A 135 -21.52 -6.40 18.72
N GLY A 136 -21.83 -6.39 20.01
CA GLY A 136 -21.78 -5.23 20.88
C GLY A 136 -20.59 -5.30 21.81
N SER A 137 -19.95 -4.14 22.10
CA SER A 137 -18.86 -4.03 23.07
C SER A 137 -19.06 -2.84 23.99
N LYS A 138 -18.85 -3.04 25.29
CA LYS A 138 -18.98 -2.01 26.31
C LYS A 138 -17.82 -2.08 27.28
N ARG A 139 -17.22 -0.92 27.57
CA ARG A 139 -16.13 -0.79 28.54
C ARG A 139 -16.68 -0.46 29.92
N PHE A 140 -16.14 -1.15 30.91
CA PHE A 140 -16.36 -0.91 32.32
C PHE A 140 -14.99 -0.85 33.00
N TRP A 141 -14.51 0.35 33.31
CA TRP A 141 -13.15 0.60 33.82
C TRP A 141 -12.09 -0.05 32.90
N ASP A 142 -11.29 -0.94 33.44
CA ASP A 142 -10.24 -1.67 32.70
C ASP A 142 -10.76 -2.92 31.97
N PHE A 143 -12.04 -3.23 32.09
CA PHE A 143 -12.65 -4.40 31.44
C PHE A 143 -13.43 -3.98 30.20
N ASP A 144 -13.16 -4.65 29.09
CA ASP A 144 -13.93 -4.52 27.86
C ASP A 144 -14.74 -5.80 27.62
N VAL A 145 -16.07 -5.68 27.69
CA VAL A 145 -17.01 -6.80 27.59
C VAL A 145 -17.64 -6.79 26.21
N SER A 146 -17.66 -7.94 25.53
CA SER A 146 -18.26 -8.10 24.21
C SER A 146 -19.24 -9.25 24.19
N LEU A 147 -20.36 -9.08 23.47
CA LEU A 147 -21.37 -10.11 23.24
C LEU A 147 -21.90 -10.02 21.82
N GLY A 148 -22.07 -11.17 21.14
CA GLY A 148 -22.48 -11.20 19.75
C GLY A 148 -23.23 -12.47 19.34
N LEU A 149 -23.79 -12.38 18.15
CA LEU A 149 -24.44 -13.48 17.43
C LEU A 149 -23.71 -13.76 16.14
N GLY A 150 -23.53 -15.04 15.82
CA GLY A 150 -22.82 -15.48 14.61
C GLY A 150 -23.63 -16.44 13.75
N TRP A 151 -23.49 -16.30 12.46
CA TRP A 151 -24.09 -17.15 11.42
C TRP A 151 -23.00 -17.91 10.65
N GLY A 152 -23.41 -18.83 9.80
CA GLY A 152 -22.49 -19.63 9.00
C GLY A 152 -21.58 -20.50 9.88
N ARG A 153 -20.24 -20.40 9.69
CA ARG A 153 -19.29 -21.11 10.55
C ARG A 153 -19.44 -20.73 12.02
N LEU A 154 -19.74 -19.48 12.30
CA LEU A 154 -19.97 -19.00 13.65
C LEU A 154 -21.30 -19.47 14.29
N SER A 155 -22.11 -20.26 13.55
CA SER A 155 -23.33 -20.90 14.09
C SER A 155 -23.14 -22.38 14.41
N THR A 156 -21.94 -22.93 14.36
CA THR A 156 -21.68 -24.35 14.60
C THR A 156 -21.93 -24.77 16.04
N GLY A 157 -21.97 -23.83 16.98
CA GLY A 157 -22.48 -23.99 18.36
C GLY A 157 -23.97 -24.30 18.40
N ALA A 158 -24.75 -23.78 17.46
CA ALA A 158 -26.20 -23.96 17.34
C ALA A 158 -26.96 -23.56 18.61
N ASP A 159 -26.64 -22.40 19.21
CA ASP A 159 -27.10 -22.00 20.53
C ASP A 159 -28.57 -21.55 20.51
N LEU A 160 -28.96 -20.70 19.55
CA LEU A 160 -30.31 -20.11 19.47
C LEU A 160 -30.92 -20.31 18.06
N PRO A 161 -32.27 -20.27 17.94
CA PRO A 161 -32.91 -20.10 16.64
C PRO A 161 -32.47 -18.81 15.95
N ASN A 162 -32.45 -18.78 14.61
CA ASN A 162 -32.12 -17.56 13.89
C ASN A 162 -33.16 -16.47 14.10
N PRO A 163 -32.80 -15.31 14.69
CA PRO A 163 -33.79 -14.26 14.98
C PRO A 163 -34.43 -13.68 13.71
N PHE A 164 -33.72 -13.62 12.59
CA PHE A 164 -34.27 -13.14 11.31
C PHE A 164 -35.28 -14.15 10.71
N GLY A 165 -35.17 -15.43 11.09
CA GLY A 165 -36.09 -16.48 10.66
C GLY A 165 -37.47 -16.38 11.24
N PHE A 166 -37.69 -15.62 12.32
CA PHE A 166 -39.02 -15.38 12.90
C PHE A 166 -39.86 -14.44 12.00
N GLY A 167 -39.19 -13.45 11.32
CA GLY A 167 -39.89 -12.54 10.42
C GLY A 167 -39.98 -13.04 8.98
N LEU A 168 -38.95 -13.69 8.49
CA LEU A 168 -38.83 -14.15 7.11
C LEU A 168 -38.30 -15.57 7.05
N SER A 169 -39.12 -16.54 6.66
CA SER A 169 -38.75 -17.97 6.58
C SER A 169 -37.56 -18.27 5.67
N ALA A 170 -37.29 -17.40 4.68
CA ALA A 170 -36.15 -17.50 3.83
C ALA A 170 -34.80 -17.44 4.59
N PHE A 171 -34.76 -16.83 5.77
CA PHE A 171 -33.56 -16.80 6.61
C PHE A 171 -33.30 -18.10 7.36
N ASN A 172 -34.27 -19.03 7.45
CA ASN A 172 -34.08 -20.32 8.10
C ASN A 172 -33.28 -21.33 7.26
N THR A 173 -33.00 -21.04 5.99
CA THR A 173 -32.24 -21.92 5.11
C THR A 173 -31.00 -21.20 4.59
N ARG A 174 -29.79 -21.77 4.75
CA ARG A 174 -28.57 -21.27 4.19
C ARG A 174 -28.24 -22.03 2.89
N PRO A 175 -28.15 -21.36 1.73
CA PRO A 175 -27.69 -21.99 0.51
C PRO A 175 -26.30 -22.57 0.73
N ARG A 176 -26.11 -23.83 0.35
CA ARG A 176 -24.79 -24.46 0.30
C ARG A 176 -24.07 -23.93 -0.94
N SER A 177 -23.31 -22.87 -0.80
CA SER A 177 -22.34 -22.46 -1.82
C SER A 177 -20.96 -22.76 -1.29
N VAL A 178 -20.32 -23.72 -1.88
CA VAL A 178 -18.86 -23.81 -1.85
C VAL A 178 -18.38 -22.66 -2.71
N GLY A 179 -17.60 -21.73 -2.14
CA GLY A 179 -17.15 -20.53 -2.85
C GLY A 179 -16.49 -20.91 -4.17
N GLN A 180 -17.07 -20.50 -5.28
CA GLN A 180 -16.46 -20.65 -6.60
C GLN A 180 -15.40 -19.60 -6.78
N GLY A 181 -14.22 -19.81 -6.13
CA GLY A 181 -13.04 -19.01 -6.40
C GLY A 181 -13.17 -17.51 -6.22
N GLY A 182 -13.86 -17.06 -5.14
CA GLY A 182 -13.86 -15.65 -4.76
C GLY A 182 -14.95 -14.76 -5.37
N VAL A 183 -16.09 -15.34 -5.73
CA VAL A 183 -17.33 -14.60 -5.96
C VAL A 183 -18.03 -14.41 -4.61
N PRO A 184 -18.39 -13.15 -4.21
CA PRO A 184 -19.12 -12.93 -2.96
C PRO A 184 -20.45 -13.68 -2.94
N ASN A 185 -20.68 -14.49 -1.88
CA ASN A 185 -21.96 -15.15 -1.69
C ASN A 185 -22.91 -14.28 -0.84
N VAL A 186 -23.45 -13.24 -1.45
CA VAL A 186 -24.38 -12.34 -0.77
C VAL A 186 -25.73 -12.99 -0.45
N THR A 187 -26.12 -14.05 -1.16
CA THR A 187 -27.43 -14.70 -0.97
C THR A 187 -27.48 -15.56 0.29
N GLY A 188 -26.32 -15.91 0.86
CA GLY A 188 -26.22 -16.72 2.09
C GLY A 188 -26.09 -15.90 3.38
N LEU A 189 -25.99 -14.56 3.28
CA LEU A 189 -25.74 -13.69 4.44
C LEU A 189 -26.86 -13.77 5.48
N PHE A 190 -26.48 -13.93 6.76
CA PHE A 190 -27.37 -14.01 7.94
C PHE A 190 -28.42 -15.12 7.88
N ARG A 191 -28.17 -16.16 7.06
CA ARG A 191 -29.09 -17.29 6.86
C ARG A 191 -28.59 -18.55 7.56
N GLY A 192 -29.56 -19.41 7.87
CA GLY A 192 -29.41 -20.70 8.57
C GLY A 192 -30.42 -20.83 9.67
N PRO A 193 -30.77 -22.07 10.10
CA PRO A 193 -31.83 -22.30 11.10
C PRO A 193 -31.44 -21.87 12.52
N ARG A 194 -30.13 -21.77 12.77
CA ARG A 194 -29.59 -21.46 14.10
C ARG A 194 -28.45 -20.48 14.04
N VAL A 195 -28.21 -19.76 15.15
CA VAL A 195 -27.07 -18.88 15.36
C VAL A 195 -26.25 -19.35 16.55
N GLY A 196 -24.96 -19.00 16.55
CA GLY A 196 -24.09 -19.19 17.69
C GLY A 196 -23.99 -17.91 18.52
N VAL A 197 -23.96 -18.07 19.84
CA VAL A 197 -23.66 -16.98 20.77
C VAL A 197 -22.17 -16.98 21.04
N PHE A 198 -21.53 -15.79 21.02
CA PHE A 198 -20.16 -15.61 21.41
C PHE A 198 -20.00 -14.35 22.25
N GLY A 199 -18.91 -14.27 22.98
CA GLY A 199 -18.56 -13.09 23.73
C GLY A 199 -17.39 -13.34 24.65
N GLY A 200 -17.05 -12.35 25.45
CA GLY A 200 -15.96 -12.48 26.40
C GLY A 200 -15.56 -11.14 26.99
N VAL A 201 -14.47 -11.19 27.73
CA VAL A 201 -13.94 -10.07 28.48
C VAL A 201 -12.45 -9.94 28.19
N GLU A 202 -12.02 -8.72 27.94
CA GLU A 202 -10.62 -8.31 27.94
C GLU A 202 -10.37 -7.41 29.14
N TRP A 203 -9.39 -7.79 29.97
CA TRP A 203 -8.90 -6.97 31.05
C TRP A 203 -7.60 -6.29 30.63
N ASN A 204 -7.63 -4.97 30.60
CA ASN A 204 -6.44 -4.14 30.39
C ASN A 204 -5.73 -4.02 31.73
N VAL A 205 -4.66 -4.76 31.89
CA VAL A 205 -3.93 -4.76 33.16
C VAL A 205 -3.29 -3.39 33.36
N PRO A 206 -3.54 -2.71 34.50
CA PRO A 206 -2.87 -1.47 34.80
C PRO A 206 -1.34 -1.62 34.74
N ALA A 207 -0.65 -0.53 34.44
CA ALA A 207 0.81 -0.55 34.36
C ALA A 207 1.44 -1.01 35.68
N ILE A 208 2.39 -1.94 35.58
CA ILE A 208 3.06 -2.58 36.72
C ILE A 208 4.50 -2.07 36.78
N GLY A 209 4.87 -1.46 37.89
CA GLY A 209 6.27 -1.10 38.17
C GLY A 209 7.14 -2.37 38.34
N THR A 210 8.18 -2.50 37.56
CA THR A 210 9.16 -3.59 37.66
C THR A 210 10.57 -3.03 37.87
N PRO A 211 11.53 -3.84 38.38
CA PRO A 211 12.93 -3.40 38.51
C PRO A 211 13.59 -2.99 37.17
N LEU A 212 13.00 -3.42 36.03
CA LEU A 212 13.50 -3.13 34.69
C LEU A 212 12.74 -1.96 34.02
N GLY A 213 11.80 -1.32 34.71
CA GLY A 213 10.95 -0.27 34.20
C GLY A 213 9.47 -0.58 34.36
N GLU A 214 8.61 0.28 33.81
CA GLU A 214 7.17 0.11 33.82
C GLU A 214 6.71 -0.88 32.73
N LEU A 215 6.02 -1.94 33.14
CA LEU A 215 5.37 -2.89 32.21
C LEU A 215 3.95 -2.45 31.95
N SER A 216 3.68 -1.90 30.78
CA SER A 216 2.35 -1.51 30.30
C SER A 216 1.93 -2.37 29.11
N GLY A 217 0.64 -2.30 28.72
CA GLY A 217 0.10 -2.97 27.54
C GLY A 217 -0.18 -4.46 27.70
N LEU A 218 -0.11 -5.00 28.93
CA LEU A 218 -0.51 -6.38 29.21
C LEU A 218 -2.04 -6.53 29.24
N ARG A 219 -2.56 -7.57 28.60
CA ARG A 219 -3.99 -7.85 28.49
C ARG A 219 -4.28 -9.32 28.80
N VAL A 220 -5.34 -9.54 29.54
CA VAL A 220 -5.89 -10.88 29.82
C VAL A 220 -7.20 -11.02 29.09
N LYS A 221 -7.37 -12.09 28.33
CA LYS A 221 -8.56 -12.35 27.54
C LYS A 221 -9.20 -13.68 27.91
N VAL A 222 -10.52 -13.64 28.10
CA VAL A 222 -11.35 -14.84 28.25
C VAL A 222 -12.53 -14.71 27.31
N GLU A 223 -12.81 -15.75 26.53
CA GLU A 223 -13.92 -15.75 25.59
C GLU A 223 -14.68 -17.06 25.55
N TYR A 224 -15.92 -16.96 25.13
CA TYR A 224 -16.78 -18.08 24.73
C TYR A 224 -17.00 -18.01 23.21
N SER A 225 -16.55 -19.03 22.49
CA SER A 225 -16.56 -19.07 21.03
C SER A 225 -17.88 -19.60 20.46
N ALA A 226 -18.40 -18.96 19.41
CA ALA A 226 -19.51 -19.45 18.62
C ALA A 226 -19.14 -20.65 17.73
N ASP A 227 -17.86 -20.77 17.34
CA ASP A 227 -17.35 -21.87 16.51
C ASP A 227 -17.08 -23.11 17.38
N ALA A 228 -17.91 -24.15 17.23
CA ALA A 228 -17.72 -25.46 17.87
C ALA A 228 -16.88 -26.43 17.02
N LEU A 229 -16.22 -25.96 15.97
CA LEU A 229 -15.38 -26.72 15.02
C LEU A 229 -16.08 -27.91 14.33
N ARG A 230 -17.41 -27.93 14.27
CA ARG A 230 -18.16 -29.05 13.64
C ARG A 230 -17.85 -29.16 12.15
N ASP A 231 -17.60 -28.06 11.49
CA ASP A 231 -17.26 -28.02 10.06
C ASP A 231 -15.83 -28.49 9.75
N GLU A 232 -14.98 -28.59 10.75
CA GLU A 232 -13.64 -29.15 10.59
C GLU A 232 -13.66 -30.63 10.21
N ARG A 233 -14.72 -31.37 10.51
CA ARG A 233 -14.93 -32.79 10.13
C ARG A 233 -15.77 -32.99 8.89
N GLY A 234 -16.82 -32.23 8.73
CA GLY A 234 -17.85 -32.43 7.71
C GLY A 234 -17.87 -31.40 6.62
N GLY A 235 -17.17 -30.28 6.81
CA GLY A 235 -17.07 -29.19 5.88
C GLY A 235 -16.05 -29.46 4.76
N TYR A 236 -16.00 -28.57 3.80
CA TYR A 236 -15.00 -28.62 2.75
C TYR A 236 -13.67 -28.03 3.25
N PRO A 237 -12.53 -28.66 2.98
CA PRO A 237 -12.37 -30.01 2.41
C PRO A 237 -12.70 -31.07 3.45
N ALA A 238 -13.70 -31.85 3.09
CA ALA A 238 -14.21 -32.90 3.94
C ALA A 238 -13.13 -33.91 4.33
N ARG A 239 -13.25 -34.48 5.52
CA ARG A 239 -12.58 -35.70 5.97
C ARG A 239 -11.05 -35.64 5.94
N THR A 240 -10.47 -34.71 6.67
CA THR A 240 -9.02 -34.68 6.79
C THR A 240 -8.55 -35.34 8.05
N THR A 241 -7.65 -36.29 7.87
CA THR A 241 -7.00 -37.02 8.95
C THR A 241 -6.29 -36.06 9.90
N GLY A 242 -6.52 -36.17 11.19
CA GLY A 242 -5.85 -35.35 12.20
C GLY A 242 -6.47 -33.98 12.49
N LEU A 243 -7.59 -33.61 11.85
CA LEU A 243 -8.36 -32.44 12.24
C LEU A 243 -9.44 -32.80 13.25
N ARG A 244 -9.68 -31.86 14.17
CA ARG A 244 -10.79 -32.01 15.13
C ARG A 244 -12.11 -31.62 14.49
N GLY A 245 -13.08 -32.46 14.64
CA GLY A 245 -14.45 -32.18 14.21
C GLY A 245 -15.32 -31.66 15.35
N ARG A 246 -14.76 -31.36 16.53
CA ARG A 246 -15.51 -30.83 17.68
C ARG A 246 -14.50 -30.19 18.66
N ALA A 247 -14.81 -28.98 19.11
CA ALA A 247 -14.12 -28.35 20.24
C ALA A 247 -14.37 -29.15 21.53
N ALA A 248 -13.33 -29.38 22.33
CA ALA A 248 -13.50 -29.99 23.68
C ALA A 248 -14.09 -28.98 24.65
N SER A 249 -13.78 -27.69 24.48
CA SER A 249 -14.37 -26.56 25.19
C SER A 249 -14.61 -25.42 24.21
N ARG A 250 -15.61 -24.59 24.46
CA ARG A 250 -15.83 -23.33 23.77
C ARG A 250 -15.26 -22.12 24.55
N PHE A 251 -14.77 -22.37 25.77
CA PHE A 251 -14.04 -21.35 26.51
C PHE A 251 -12.57 -21.34 26.09
N ASN A 252 -12.10 -20.15 25.79
CA ASN A 252 -10.71 -19.86 25.43
C ASN A 252 -10.16 -18.81 26.39
N ALA A 253 -8.86 -18.89 26.71
CA ALA A 253 -8.19 -17.91 27.54
C ALA A 253 -6.80 -17.60 27.00
N GLY A 254 -6.31 -16.38 27.23
CA GLY A 254 -4.99 -15.98 26.74
C GLY A 254 -4.47 -14.70 27.33
N LEU A 255 -3.20 -14.47 27.08
CA LEU A 255 -2.46 -13.28 27.44
C LEU A 255 -1.94 -12.63 26.17
N GLN A 256 -1.96 -11.30 26.12
CA GLN A 256 -1.36 -10.52 25.04
C GLN A 256 -0.59 -9.36 25.65
N TRP A 257 0.62 -9.13 25.16
CA TRP A 257 1.33 -7.90 25.39
C TRP A 257 1.30 -7.06 24.12
N GLN A 258 0.88 -5.81 24.25
CA GLN A 258 0.75 -4.86 23.16
C GLN A 258 1.75 -3.73 23.36
N GLY A 259 2.74 -3.68 22.48
CA GLY A 259 3.69 -2.56 22.39
C GLY A 259 3.27 -1.55 21.33
N ASP A 260 4.09 -0.50 21.13
CA ASP A 260 3.78 0.60 20.22
C ASP A 260 3.65 0.16 18.75
N TRP A 261 4.47 -0.78 18.32
CA TRP A 261 4.58 -1.20 16.92
C TRP A 261 4.48 -2.73 16.73
N PHE A 262 4.46 -3.52 17.79
CA PHE A 262 4.26 -4.96 17.70
C PHE A 262 3.50 -5.51 18.90
N ASP A 263 2.83 -6.63 18.68
CA ASP A 263 2.07 -7.37 19.67
C ASP A 263 2.54 -8.81 19.73
N VAL A 264 2.56 -9.39 20.92
CA VAL A 264 2.79 -10.82 21.15
C VAL A 264 1.68 -11.37 22.01
N GLY A 265 1.16 -12.53 21.64
CA GLY A 265 0.10 -13.20 22.42
C GLY A 265 0.32 -14.71 22.52
N ALA A 266 -0.14 -15.26 23.61
CA ALA A 266 -0.23 -16.69 23.84
C ALA A 266 -1.63 -17.02 24.38
N SER A 267 -2.25 -18.06 23.83
CA SER A 267 -3.61 -18.45 24.25
C SER A 267 -3.80 -19.96 24.19
N PHE A 268 -4.79 -20.43 24.98
CA PHE A 268 -5.25 -21.80 24.95
C PHE A 268 -6.71 -21.81 24.47
N VAL A 269 -6.95 -22.50 23.36
CA VAL A 269 -8.22 -22.46 22.65
C VAL A 269 -8.80 -23.86 22.46
N HIS A 270 -10.13 -23.93 22.34
CA HIS A 270 -10.89 -25.16 22.08
C HIS A 270 -10.70 -26.27 23.11
N GLY A 271 -10.09 -25.96 24.28
CA GLY A 271 -9.76 -26.92 25.33
C GLY A 271 -8.58 -27.86 24.99
N THR A 272 -7.80 -27.54 23.94
CA THR A 272 -6.77 -28.48 23.45
C THR A 272 -5.59 -27.86 22.75
N ASP A 273 -5.69 -26.67 22.21
CA ASP A 273 -4.67 -26.13 21.33
C ASP A 273 -4.06 -24.85 21.93
N ALA A 274 -2.73 -24.85 22.08
CA ALA A 274 -1.99 -23.63 22.34
C ALA A 274 -1.80 -22.85 21.05
N VAL A 275 -1.92 -21.53 21.12
CA VAL A 275 -1.72 -20.60 20.02
C VAL A 275 -0.66 -19.57 20.44
N VAL A 276 0.26 -19.28 19.55
CA VAL A 276 1.15 -18.14 19.67
C VAL A 276 0.85 -17.18 18.52
N ARG A 277 0.81 -15.89 18.82
CA ARG A 277 0.55 -14.80 17.87
C ARG A 277 1.65 -13.74 17.95
N VAL A 278 2.08 -13.24 16.80
CA VAL A 278 2.94 -12.06 16.66
C VAL A 278 2.38 -11.20 15.55
N SER A 279 2.30 -9.90 15.76
CA SER A 279 1.92 -8.95 14.72
C SER A 279 2.72 -7.65 14.80
N PHE A 280 2.82 -6.96 13.67
CA PHE A 280 3.50 -5.69 13.52
C PHE A 280 2.51 -4.66 13.04
N ARG A 281 2.58 -3.47 13.64
CA ARG A 281 1.66 -2.37 13.42
C ARG A 281 2.39 -1.20 12.78
N LEU A 282 1.75 -0.61 11.77
CA LEU A 282 2.17 0.62 11.13
C LEU A 282 1.02 1.60 11.19
N ASP A 283 1.28 2.77 11.79
CA ASP A 283 0.40 3.93 11.67
C ASP A 283 0.86 4.80 10.48
N PRO A 284 0.13 4.82 9.35
CA PRO A 284 0.52 5.63 8.21
C PRO A 284 0.33 7.13 8.43
N GLN A 285 -0.47 7.54 9.41
CA GLN A 285 -0.64 8.96 9.76
C GLN A 285 0.54 9.47 10.57
N ASN A 286 1.08 8.62 11.47
CA ASN A 286 2.20 8.93 12.34
C ASN A 286 3.34 7.91 12.20
N PRO A 287 3.92 7.74 10.99
CA PRO A 287 4.96 6.75 10.80
C PRO A 287 6.23 7.11 11.55
N PRO A 288 7.02 6.12 11.97
CA PRO A 288 8.33 6.37 12.55
C PRO A 288 9.21 7.11 11.53
N ARG A 289 9.68 8.28 11.88
CA ARG A 289 10.58 9.08 11.04
C ARG A 289 12.00 8.98 11.61
N VAL A 290 12.77 8.08 11.06
CA VAL A 290 14.14 7.81 11.54
C VAL A 290 15.11 8.93 11.15
N PHE A 291 14.89 9.60 9.99
CA PHE A 291 15.77 10.64 9.50
C PHE A 291 14.99 11.89 9.09
N ARG A 292 15.21 12.97 9.80
CA ARG A 292 14.70 14.31 9.43
C ARG A 292 15.87 15.19 8.99
N VAL A 293 15.79 15.68 7.76
CA VAL A 293 16.68 16.73 7.29
C VAL A 293 15.99 18.06 7.57
N ALA A 294 16.56 18.86 8.47
CA ALA A 294 16.03 20.18 8.77
C ALA A 294 15.96 21.02 7.47
N PRO A 295 14.92 21.83 7.28
CA PRO A 295 14.86 22.79 6.19
C PRO A 295 15.95 23.85 6.38
N PRO A 296 16.41 24.52 5.30
CA PRO A 296 17.23 25.71 5.44
C PRO A 296 16.53 26.76 6.34
N ALA A 297 17.31 27.43 7.18
CA ALA A 297 16.78 28.57 7.93
C ALA A 297 16.37 29.67 6.96
N MET A 298 15.32 30.43 7.31
CA MET A 298 14.97 31.63 6.53
C MET A 298 16.00 32.72 6.83
N ALA A 299 16.69 33.16 5.80
CA ALA A 299 17.63 34.27 5.91
C ALA A 299 16.91 35.59 5.58
N PRO A 300 17.40 36.73 6.11
CA PRO A 300 16.85 38.05 5.79
C PRO A 300 16.99 38.34 4.28
N ARG A 301 16.13 39.21 3.78
CA ARG A 301 16.19 39.70 2.39
C ARG A 301 17.43 40.58 2.24
N PRO A 302 18.23 40.40 1.20
CA PRO A 302 19.33 41.33 0.87
C PRO A 302 18.78 42.72 0.50
N GLU A 303 19.62 43.72 0.64
CA GLU A 303 19.29 45.04 0.13
C GLU A 303 19.12 45.06 -1.39
N PRO A 304 18.28 45.96 -1.94
CA PRO A 304 18.16 46.12 -3.38
C PRO A 304 19.51 46.46 -4.03
N VAL A 305 19.86 45.80 -5.14
CA VAL A 305 21.09 46.04 -5.89
C VAL A 305 20.76 46.71 -7.21
N GLY A 306 21.58 47.71 -7.63
CA GLY A 306 21.36 48.47 -8.85
C GLY A 306 21.55 47.64 -10.11
N GLU A 307 22.62 46.85 -10.15
CA GLU A 307 22.98 46.02 -11.31
C GLU A 307 23.19 44.57 -10.90
N TYR A 308 22.61 43.67 -11.64
CA TYR A 308 22.81 42.21 -11.51
C TYR A 308 22.60 41.52 -12.84
N SER A 309 23.22 40.37 -13.02
CA SER A 309 22.94 39.46 -14.14
C SER A 309 22.40 38.14 -13.64
N ASN A 310 21.60 37.45 -14.45
CA ASN A 310 21.15 36.10 -14.14
C ASN A 310 22.32 35.15 -13.84
N GLN A 311 23.49 35.38 -14.53
CA GLN A 311 24.70 34.58 -14.32
C GLN A 311 25.31 34.82 -12.94
N SER A 312 25.43 36.06 -12.49
CA SER A 312 26.02 36.39 -11.19
C SER A 312 25.17 35.88 -10.03
N VAL A 313 23.86 36.05 -10.14
CA VAL A 313 22.91 35.52 -9.12
C VAL A 313 22.91 33.99 -9.13
N ALA A 314 22.92 33.36 -10.31
CA ALA A 314 22.95 31.89 -10.40
C ALA A 314 24.24 31.30 -9.81
N ALA A 315 25.40 32.01 -9.95
CA ALA A 315 26.65 31.56 -9.37
C ALA A 315 26.62 31.44 -7.85
N ALA A 316 25.84 32.30 -7.17
CA ALA A 316 25.63 32.23 -5.73
C ALA A 316 24.47 31.25 -5.34
N LEU A 317 23.38 31.28 -6.09
CA LEU A 317 22.16 30.51 -5.80
C LEU A 317 22.34 29.00 -6.02
N PHE A 318 22.98 28.58 -7.12
CA PHE A 318 23.05 27.18 -7.49
C PHE A 318 23.80 26.28 -6.49
N PRO A 319 24.91 26.70 -5.89
CA PRO A 319 25.52 25.96 -4.78
C PRO A 319 24.58 25.76 -3.60
N ALA A 320 23.84 26.80 -3.20
CA ALA A 320 22.88 26.73 -2.10
C ALA A 320 21.73 25.74 -2.42
N MET A 321 21.24 25.73 -3.65
CA MET A 321 20.23 24.72 -4.10
C MET A 321 20.75 23.29 -4.00
N ARG A 322 22.02 23.07 -4.35
CA ARG A 322 22.64 21.72 -4.24
C ARG A 322 22.77 21.28 -2.78
N VAL A 323 23.16 22.20 -1.88
CA VAL A 323 23.20 21.92 -0.44
C VAL A 323 21.81 21.59 0.08
N ALA A 324 20.77 22.28 -0.41
CA ALA A 324 19.37 21.98 -0.10
C ALA A 324 18.86 20.66 -0.72
N GLY A 325 19.70 20.00 -1.55
CA GLY A 325 19.42 18.71 -2.15
C GLY A 325 18.72 18.77 -3.51
N PHE A 326 18.69 19.93 -4.16
CA PHE A 326 18.11 20.11 -5.49
C PHE A 326 19.17 20.19 -6.59
N ILE A 327 18.76 19.89 -7.79
CA ILE A 327 19.56 20.10 -9.00
C ILE A 327 19.05 21.39 -9.67
N PRO A 328 19.77 22.52 -9.55
CA PRO A 328 19.35 23.74 -10.23
C PRO A 328 19.53 23.59 -11.74
N LEU A 329 18.50 23.89 -12.51
CA LEU A 329 18.48 23.80 -13.97
C LEU A 329 18.52 25.16 -14.64
N GLY A 330 17.94 26.20 -14.03
CA GLY A 330 17.88 27.52 -14.61
C GLY A 330 17.46 28.61 -13.61
N LEU A 331 17.82 29.84 -13.97
CA LEU A 331 17.39 31.06 -13.31
C LEU A 331 17.05 32.11 -14.36
N ASP A 332 15.92 32.79 -14.19
CA ASP A 332 15.55 33.94 -15.00
C ASP A 332 14.89 34.98 -14.10
N ILE A 333 15.45 36.18 -14.06
CA ILE A 333 14.93 37.30 -13.26
C ILE A 333 14.34 38.33 -14.20
N ARG A 334 13.06 38.62 -14.04
CA ARG A 334 12.27 39.54 -14.85
C ARG A 334 11.57 40.55 -13.94
N GLY A 335 12.15 41.73 -13.80
CA GLY A 335 11.62 42.77 -12.91
C GLY A 335 11.60 42.30 -11.46
N ASP A 336 10.43 42.18 -10.86
CA ASP A 336 10.20 41.74 -9.49
C ASP A 336 10.02 40.21 -9.34
N GLU A 337 10.17 39.43 -10.41
CA GLU A 337 9.97 37.99 -10.40
C GLU A 337 11.24 37.22 -10.74
N ALA A 338 11.57 36.22 -9.92
CA ALA A 338 12.62 35.24 -10.20
C ALA A 338 12.02 33.87 -10.51
N VAL A 339 12.30 33.36 -11.69
CA VAL A 339 11.94 31.99 -12.12
C VAL A 339 13.10 31.06 -11.81
N VAL A 340 12.91 30.16 -10.86
CA VAL A 340 13.91 29.18 -10.41
C VAL A 340 13.48 27.79 -10.87
N THR A 341 14.20 27.21 -11.81
CA THR A 341 13.95 25.87 -12.33
C THR A 341 14.85 24.87 -11.63
N VAL A 342 14.25 23.87 -11.01
CA VAL A 342 14.97 22.80 -10.30
C VAL A 342 14.45 21.41 -10.69
N ALA A 343 15.37 20.46 -10.72
CA ALA A 343 15.03 19.05 -10.81
C ALA A 343 15.47 18.30 -9.55
N GLY A 344 14.98 17.09 -9.43
CA GLY A 344 15.39 16.23 -8.34
C GLY A 344 14.82 16.67 -7.01
N GLY A 345 15.64 16.61 -5.97
CA GLY A 345 15.29 16.92 -4.59
C GLY A 345 14.74 15.72 -3.85
N ARG A 346 14.95 15.76 -2.54
CA ARG A 346 14.47 14.79 -1.56
C ARG A 346 12.97 14.93 -1.27
N PRO A 347 12.40 16.18 -1.29
CA PRO A 347 10.97 16.35 -1.06
C PRO A 347 10.13 15.63 -2.13
N ARG A 348 9.05 14.99 -1.69
CA ARG A 348 8.12 14.28 -2.58
C ARG A 348 7.05 15.20 -3.14
N GLY A 349 6.47 16.05 -2.26
CA GLY A 349 5.40 16.96 -2.62
C GLY A 349 5.91 18.31 -3.09
N LEU A 350 5.16 18.94 -4.01
CA LEU A 350 5.45 20.28 -4.52
C LEU A 350 5.49 21.33 -3.41
N ALA A 351 4.66 21.20 -2.36
CA ALA A 351 4.62 22.16 -1.24
C ALA A 351 5.95 22.18 -0.46
N GLN A 352 6.46 21.00 -0.07
CA GLN A 352 7.73 20.90 0.64
C GLN A 352 8.91 21.36 -0.23
N MET A 353 8.88 21.00 -1.52
CA MET A 353 9.87 21.47 -2.49
C MET A 353 9.87 22.99 -2.57
N ALA A 354 8.69 23.59 -2.71
CA ALA A 354 8.53 25.05 -2.81
C ALA A 354 9.06 25.77 -1.58
N GLY A 355 8.73 25.31 -0.37
CA GLY A 355 9.22 25.89 0.86
C GLY A 355 10.74 25.83 1.02
N ARG A 356 11.36 24.71 0.68
CA ARG A 356 12.82 24.54 0.77
C ARG A 356 13.57 25.32 -0.30
N VAL A 357 13.07 25.34 -1.54
CA VAL A 357 13.66 26.14 -2.61
C VAL A 357 13.56 27.61 -2.31
N ALA A 358 12.39 28.09 -1.83
CA ALA A 358 12.22 29.51 -1.47
C ALA A 358 13.18 29.95 -0.38
N ARG A 359 13.34 29.17 0.70
CA ARG A 359 14.30 29.47 1.79
C ARG A 359 15.75 29.47 1.28
N ALA A 360 16.12 28.52 0.46
CA ALA A 360 17.46 28.47 -0.11
C ALA A 360 17.72 29.61 -1.11
N ALA A 361 16.69 30.10 -1.79
CA ALA A 361 16.78 31.19 -2.75
C ALA A 361 16.85 32.57 -2.07
N GLN A 362 16.17 32.72 -0.93
CA GLN A 362 15.98 33.99 -0.23
C GLN A 362 17.23 34.84 -0.10
N PRO A 363 18.39 34.36 0.40
CA PRO A 363 19.57 35.20 0.62
C PRO A 363 20.34 35.53 -0.66
N HIS A 364 20.02 34.90 -1.79
CA HIS A 364 20.79 35.02 -3.03
C HIS A 364 20.06 35.79 -4.13
N LEU A 365 18.73 35.99 -3.99
CA LEU A 365 17.96 36.79 -4.93
C LEU A 365 18.07 38.27 -4.61
N PRO A 366 18.15 39.17 -5.63
CA PRO A 366 18.16 40.62 -5.42
C PRO A 366 16.99 41.12 -4.55
N GLY A 367 17.20 42.14 -3.75
CA GLY A 367 16.22 42.65 -2.77
C GLY A 367 14.90 43.12 -3.40
N GLN A 368 14.93 43.62 -4.63
CA GLN A 368 13.74 44.06 -5.40
C GLN A 368 12.86 42.92 -5.91
N VAL A 369 13.35 41.69 -5.90
CA VAL A 369 12.53 40.52 -6.29
C VAL A 369 11.51 40.23 -5.21
N GLU A 370 10.23 40.25 -5.57
CA GLU A 370 9.12 39.96 -4.66
C GLU A 370 8.51 38.57 -4.91
N ARG A 371 8.46 38.14 -6.16
CA ARG A 371 7.84 36.88 -6.57
C ARG A 371 8.91 35.83 -6.87
N ILE A 372 8.80 34.66 -6.22
CA ILE A 372 9.62 33.48 -6.52
C ILE A 372 8.74 32.47 -7.24
N ARG A 373 8.97 32.29 -8.56
CA ARG A 373 8.34 31.25 -9.35
C ARG A 373 9.23 30.01 -9.34
N LEU A 374 8.79 28.99 -8.64
CA LEU A 374 9.40 27.66 -8.72
C LEU A 374 8.86 26.91 -9.93
N VAL A 375 9.74 26.35 -10.75
CA VAL A 375 9.46 25.38 -11.81
C VAL A 375 10.09 24.06 -11.41
N ALA A 376 9.25 23.08 -11.10
CA ALA A 376 9.67 21.76 -10.68
C ALA A 376 9.70 20.80 -11.88
N GLU A 377 10.87 20.28 -12.21
CA GLU A 377 11.07 19.31 -13.29
C GLU A 377 11.38 17.91 -12.74
N ARG A 378 10.88 16.90 -13.43
CA ARG A 378 11.20 15.50 -13.19
C ARG A 378 11.43 14.78 -14.51
N ASP A 379 12.64 14.25 -14.68
CA ASP A 379 13.04 13.45 -15.85
C ASP A 379 12.73 14.15 -17.20
N GLY A 380 12.86 15.49 -17.24
CA GLY A 380 12.63 16.31 -18.43
C GLY A 380 11.20 16.82 -18.64
N ALA A 381 10.26 16.45 -17.76
CA ALA A 381 8.92 17.01 -17.75
C ALA A 381 8.73 17.99 -16.57
N THR A 382 8.11 19.14 -16.84
CA THR A 382 7.66 20.07 -15.79
C THR A 382 6.46 19.47 -15.09
N ILE A 383 6.60 19.16 -13.80
CA ILE A 383 5.53 18.50 -13.02
C ILE A 383 4.63 19.50 -12.31
N GLY A 384 5.10 20.73 -12.05
CA GLY A 384 4.32 21.78 -11.41
C GLY A 384 5.07 23.11 -11.41
N ARG A 385 4.32 24.20 -11.36
CA ARG A 385 4.85 25.56 -11.24
C ARG A 385 4.07 26.30 -10.16
N ILE A 386 4.76 27.05 -9.32
CA ILE A 386 4.13 27.82 -8.23
C ILE A 386 4.83 29.15 -8.04
N ILE A 387 4.06 30.21 -7.85
CA ILE A 387 4.56 31.54 -7.46
C ILE A 387 4.32 31.71 -5.96
N LEU A 388 5.37 32.12 -5.25
CA LEU A 388 5.36 32.45 -3.83
C LEU A 388 5.72 33.93 -3.65
N LEU A 389 5.08 34.62 -2.72
CA LEU A 389 5.41 35.99 -2.34
C LEU A 389 6.48 35.97 -1.24
N ARG A 390 7.58 36.70 -1.43
CA ARG A 390 8.67 36.79 -0.44
C ARG A 390 8.23 37.46 0.85
N SER A 391 7.42 38.52 0.75
CA SER A 391 6.85 39.21 1.90
C SER A 391 6.02 38.27 2.79
N ALA A 392 5.19 37.40 2.22
CA ALA A 392 4.42 36.42 2.96
C ALA A 392 5.32 35.37 3.66
N LEU A 393 6.38 34.92 2.96
CA LEU A 393 7.36 33.99 3.52
C LEU A 393 8.13 34.60 4.70
N GLU A 394 8.54 35.87 4.57
CA GLU A 394 9.27 36.63 5.59
C GLU A 394 8.37 36.86 6.81
N ALA A 395 7.16 37.36 6.62
CA ALA A 395 6.19 37.56 7.69
C ALA A 395 5.91 36.28 8.49
N ALA A 396 5.76 35.14 7.77
CA ALA A 396 5.57 33.86 8.45
C ALA A 396 6.82 33.35 9.18
N ALA A 397 8.02 33.66 8.70
CA ALA A 397 9.27 33.29 9.36
C ALA A 397 9.55 34.16 10.63
N GLU A 398 9.13 35.42 10.61
CA GLU A 398 9.26 36.37 11.73
C GLU A 398 8.15 36.25 12.75
N GLY A 399 7.15 35.39 12.51
CA GLY A 399 6.00 35.23 13.41
C GLY A 399 4.93 36.32 13.28
N HIS A 400 5.02 37.18 12.27
CA HIS A 400 4.05 38.22 11.93
C HIS A 400 2.99 37.78 10.93
N GLY A 401 3.13 36.55 10.38
CA GLY A 401 2.21 35.91 9.44
C GLY A 401 2.05 34.44 9.75
N SER A 402 1.11 33.79 9.06
CA SER A 402 0.80 32.38 9.23
C SER A 402 1.16 31.54 7.99
N ALA A 403 1.23 30.24 8.16
CA ALA A 403 1.40 29.32 7.04
C ALA A 403 0.21 29.39 6.08
N GLU A 404 -1.00 29.65 6.59
CA GLU A 404 -2.23 29.80 5.79
C GLU A 404 -2.17 31.04 4.90
N GLU A 405 -1.56 32.13 5.35
CA GLU A 405 -1.35 33.34 4.55
C GLU A 405 -0.37 33.10 3.40
N VAL A 406 0.72 32.35 3.66
CA VAL A 406 1.64 31.90 2.60
C VAL A 406 0.89 31.03 1.60
N TYR A 407 0.05 30.11 2.06
CA TYR A 407 -0.77 29.27 1.18
C TYR A 407 -1.76 30.11 0.37
N GLY A 408 -2.46 31.06 1.00
CA GLY A 408 -3.46 31.91 0.36
C GLY A 408 -2.88 32.87 -0.69
N SER A 409 -1.61 33.28 -0.52
CA SER A 409 -0.88 34.11 -1.48
C SER A 409 -0.19 33.32 -2.60
N ALA A 410 -0.03 32.00 -2.43
CA ALA A 410 0.62 31.16 -3.44
C ALA A 410 -0.26 30.93 -4.66
N THR A 411 0.30 31.05 -5.85
CA THR A 411 -0.42 30.82 -7.11
C THR A 411 0.15 29.63 -7.84
N LEU A 412 -0.64 28.55 -7.96
CA LEU A 412 -0.29 27.39 -8.78
C LEU A 412 -0.57 27.68 -10.26
N LEU A 413 0.33 27.25 -11.13
CA LEU A 413 0.23 27.46 -12.57
C LEU A 413 0.21 26.14 -13.32
N ALA A 414 -0.31 26.15 -14.54
CA ALA A 414 -0.29 25.00 -15.44
C ALA A 414 1.15 24.50 -15.66
N ALA A 415 1.32 23.17 -15.65
CA ALA A 415 2.61 22.53 -15.86
C ALA A 415 3.04 22.69 -17.34
N THR A 416 3.94 23.62 -17.57
CA THR A 416 4.50 23.94 -18.90
C THR A 416 5.99 24.22 -18.75
N PRO A 417 6.85 23.75 -19.67
CA PRO A 417 8.25 24.17 -19.69
C PRO A 417 8.38 25.69 -19.78
N GLU A 418 9.28 26.26 -18.98
CA GLU A 418 9.59 27.69 -19.08
C GLU A 418 10.71 27.92 -20.11
N PRO A 419 10.44 28.60 -21.21
CA PRO A 419 11.47 29.00 -22.15
C PRO A 419 12.22 30.24 -21.65
N GLY A 420 13.52 30.24 -21.75
CA GLY A 420 14.35 31.41 -21.46
C GLY A 420 15.15 31.34 -20.17
N GLY A 421 15.95 32.39 -19.93
CA GLY A 421 16.77 32.55 -18.75
C GLY A 421 18.16 31.90 -18.83
N PHE A 422 18.95 32.14 -17.80
CA PHE A 422 20.28 31.56 -17.65
C PHE A 422 20.15 30.07 -17.32
N ARG A 423 20.56 29.20 -18.21
CA ARG A 423 20.73 27.77 -17.94
C ARG A 423 22.15 27.53 -17.47
N ALA A 424 22.29 26.77 -16.39
CA ALA A 424 23.60 26.45 -15.84
C ALA A 424 24.50 25.79 -16.92
N PRO A 425 25.69 26.32 -17.20
CA PRO A 425 26.61 25.70 -18.18
C PRO A 425 27.02 24.28 -17.80
N THR A 426 27.07 23.97 -16.53
CA THR A 426 27.30 22.64 -15.97
C THR A 426 26.10 21.67 -16.18
N TYR A 427 25.00 22.17 -16.70
CA TYR A 427 23.81 21.44 -17.11
C TYR A 427 23.51 21.60 -18.62
N ALA A 428 24.44 22.13 -19.38
CA ALA A 428 24.51 21.82 -20.80
C ALA A 428 24.42 20.29 -20.97
N PRO A 429 23.79 19.79 -22.04
CA PRO A 429 23.35 18.39 -22.18
C PRO A 429 24.51 17.40 -22.20
N GLY A 430 25.16 17.23 -21.07
CA GLY A 430 26.07 16.12 -20.83
C GLY A 430 25.32 14.98 -20.13
N PRO A 431 25.67 13.71 -20.41
CA PRO A 431 25.02 12.59 -19.78
C PRO A 431 25.23 12.63 -18.26
N ARG A 432 24.13 12.75 -17.51
CA ARG A 432 24.12 12.58 -16.04
C ARG A 432 23.83 11.12 -15.75
N TRP A 433 24.64 10.50 -14.96
CA TRP A 433 24.47 9.10 -14.62
C TRP A 433 24.30 8.90 -13.12
N SER A 434 23.49 7.94 -12.78
CA SER A 434 23.28 7.45 -11.44
C SER A 434 23.30 5.93 -11.46
N TRP A 435 23.83 5.33 -10.42
CA TRP A 435 23.79 3.88 -10.26
C TRP A 435 23.61 3.51 -8.80
N GLY A 436 23.19 2.30 -8.55
CA GLY A 436 23.01 1.79 -7.22
C GLY A 436 22.87 0.28 -7.20
N ILE A 437 23.07 -0.27 -6.01
CA ILE A 437 22.83 -1.67 -5.72
C ILE A 437 21.72 -1.73 -4.69
N GLU A 438 20.69 -2.52 -4.96
CA GLU A 438 19.54 -2.63 -4.09
C GLU A 438 19.13 -4.09 -3.85
N PRO A 439 18.62 -4.44 -2.66
CA PRO A 439 18.01 -5.73 -2.44
C PRO A 439 16.72 -5.84 -3.26
N ARG A 440 16.47 -7.00 -3.85
CA ARG A 440 15.22 -7.31 -4.56
C ARG A 440 14.49 -8.43 -3.85
N LEU A 441 13.24 -8.16 -3.52
CA LEU A 441 12.34 -9.13 -2.92
C LEU A 441 11.07 -9.21 -3.76
N ASN A 442 10.87 -10.33 -4.45
CA ASN A 442 9.62 -10.65 -5.11
C ASN A 442 8.82 -11.60 -4.22
N LEU A 443 7.62 -11.20 -3.85
CA LEU A 443 6.71 -12.00 -3.03
C LEU A 443 5.47 -12.37 -3.84
N GLN A 444 5.06 -13.60 -3.73
CA GLN A 444 3.75 -14.06 -4.14
C GLN A 444 3.06 -14.69 -2.94
N LEU A 445 1.90 -14.16 -2.62
CA LEU A 445 1.07 -14.60 -1.52
C LEU A 445 -0.11 -15.43 -2.04
N GLY A 446 -0.54 -16.41 -1.25
CA GLY A 446 -1.74 -17.19 -1.56
C GLY A 446 -1.54 -18.32 -2.58
N ASP A 447 -0.33 -18.82 -2.82
CA ASP A 447 -0.15 -20.05 -3.57
C ASP A 447 -0.83 -21.23 -2.87
N PRO A 448 -1.55 -22.13 -3.59
CA PRO A 448 -2.30 -23.22 -2.97
C PRO A 448 -1.47 -24.20 -2.13
N GLN A 449 -0.17 -24.28 -2.37
CA GLN A 449 0.74 -25.20 -1.65
C GLN A 449 1.63 -24.49 -0.62
N ALA A 450 1.73 -23.17 -0.68
CA ALA A 450 2.52 -22.38 0.26
C ALA A 450 1.98 -20.97 0.31
N SER A 451 1.58 -20.50 1.49
CA SER A 451 1.00 -19.16 1.65
C SER A 451 1.95 -18.05 1.17
N ILE A 452 3.25 -18.26 1.28
CA ILE A 452 4.28 -17.30 0.86
C ILE A 452 5.30 -17.97 -0.04
N ARG A 453 5.38 -17.46 -1.26
CA ARG A 453 6.49 -17.73 -2.18
C ARG A 453 7.36 -16.49 -2.30
N TYR A 454 8.67 -16.66 -2.36
CA TYR A 454 9.61 -15.56 -2.42
C TYR A 454 10.77 -15.83 -3.38
N GLN A 455 11.33 -14.73 -3.88
CA GLN A 455 12.62 -14.68 -4.55
C GLN A 455 13.38 -13.47 -3.96
N LEU A 456 14.49 -13.76 -3.32
CA LEU A 456 15.41 -12.77 -2.72
C LEU A 456 16.67 -12.70 -3.58
N GLY A 457 17.10 -11.50 -3.87
CA GLY A 457 18.30 -11.26 -4.67
C GLY A 457 18.83 -9.85 -4.49
N VAL A 458 19.77 -9.51 -5.34
CA VAL A 458 20.39 -8.20 -5.42
C VAL A 458 20.30 -7.73 -6.87
N ALA A 459 19.96 -6.46 -7.09
CA ALA A 459 20.01 -5.83 -8.39
C ALA A 459 21.02 -4.68 -8.40
N ALA A 460 21.87 -4.64 -9.41
CA ALA A 460 22.69 -3.49 -9.74
C ALA A 460 22.06 -2.78 -10.94
N GLY A 461 21.69 -1.53 -10.77
CA GLY A 461 21.01 -0.75 -11.80
C GLY A 461 21.62 0.63 -11.99
N GLY A 462 21.31 1.23 -13.13
CA GLY A 462 21.76 2.58 -13.46
C GLY A 462 20.81 3.30 -14.40
N ARG A 463 20.92 4.62 -14.40
CA ARG A 463 20.22 5.52 -15.30
C ARG A 463 21.19 6.59 -15.82
N VAL A 464 21.15 6.81 -17.11
CA VAL A 464 21.88 7.87 -17.81
C VAL A 464 20.85 8.81 -18.41
N ASP A 465 20.87 10.07 -17.98
CA ASP A 465 20.06 11.15 -18.53
C ASP A 465 20.85 11.83 -19.64
N LEU A 466 20.34 11.74 -20.85
CA LEU A 466 20.98 12.29 -22.06
C LEU A 466 20.54 13.73 -22.35
N GLY A 467 19.67 14.30 -21.52
CA GLY A 467 19.06 15.62 -21.75
C GLY A 467 17.77 15.56 -22.57
N LEU A 468 17.07 16.69 -22.68
CA LEU A 468 15.79 16.83 -23.40
C LEU A 468 14.72 15.80 -22.99
N GLY A 469 14.77 15.32 -21.74
CA GLY A 469 13.86 14.30 -21.23
C GLY A 469 14.17 12.88 -21.70
N VAL A 470 15.29 12.66 -22.40
CA VAL A 470 15.71 11.34 -22.86
C VAL A 470 16.63 10.70 -21.83
N SER A 471 16.33 9.46 -21.47
CA SER A 471 17.17 8.68 -20.55
C SER A 471 17.26 7.21 -20.97
N VAL A 472 18.36 6.58 -20.58
CA VAL A 472 18.57 5.13 -20.68
C VAL A 472 18.66 4.57 -19.27
N ALA A 473 17.85 3.56 -18.97
CA ALA A 473 17.86 2.90 -17.66
C ALA A 473 17.90 1.39 -17.81
N GLY A 474 18.57 0.73 -16.86
CA GLY A 474 18.62 -0.72 -16.85
C GLY A 474 19.16 -1.29 -15.55
N ALA A 475 18.92 -2.58 -15.33
CA ALA A 475 19.41 -3.30 -14.18
C ALA A 475 19.76 -4.74 -14.51
N VAL A 476 20.70 -5.28 -13.76
CA VAL A 476 21.03 -6.72 -13.73
C VAL A 476 20.70 -7.24 -12.34
N GLN A 477 20.02 -8.36 -12.26
CA GLN A 477 19.62 -9.00 -11.03
C GLN A 477 20.28 -10.36 -10.86
N GLN A 478 20.73 -10.66 -9.63
CA GLN A 478 21.17 -11.99 -9.20
C GLN A 478 20.30 -12.47 -8.05
N THR A 479 19.68 -13.62 -8.24
CA THR A 479 18.90 -14.31 -7.18
C THR A 479 19.85 -15.03 -6.22
N ALA A 480 19.64 -14.83 -4.92
CA ALA A 480 20.41 -15.47 -3.84
C ALA A 480 19.63 -16.65 -3.23
N ALA A 481 18.33 -16.49 -3.01
CA ALA A 481 17.48 -17.53 -2.43
C ALA A 481 16.06 -17.43 -2.96
N GLN A 482 15.38 -18.56 -3.17
CA GLN A 482 13.99 -18.57 -3.63
C GLN A 482 13.28 -19.89 -3.34
N ASN A 483 11.94 -19.81 -3.28
CA ASN A 483 11.01 -20.92 -3.45
C ASN A 483 9.91 -20.59 -4.48
N LEU A 484 10.04 -19.44 -5.15
CA LEU A 484 9.11 -18.97 -6.18
C LEU A 484 9.12 -19.93 -7.40
N ASP A 485 10.25 -20.56 -7.66
CA ASP A 485 10.46 -21.54 -8.72
C ASP A 485 9.66 -22.84 -8.56
N ARG A 486 9.06 -23.08 -7.39
CA ARG A 486 8.27 -24.26 -7.05
C ARG A 486 6.76 -24.07 -7.26
N GLY A 487 6.33 -22.92 -7.80
CA GLY A 487 4.92 -22.65 -8.13
C GLY A 487 4.37 -23.67 -9.14
N LEU A 488 3.09 -23.99 -8.99
CA LEU A 488 2.39 -24.89 -9.92
C LEU A 488 2.08 -24.17 -11.24
N PRO A 489 2.02 -24.90 -12.37
CA PRO A 489 1.48 -24.37 -13.60
C PRO A 489 0.02 -23.93 -13.41
N SER A 490 -0.36 -22.82 -14.04
CA SER A 490 -1.75 -22.39 -14.10
C SER A 490 -2.58 -23.32 -14.99
N ASP A 491 -3.84 -23.50 -14.64
CA ASP A 491 -4.88 -24.18 -15.44
C ASP A 491 -5.65 -23.22 -16.36
N SER A 492 -5.24 -21.95 -16.42
CA SER A 492 -5.80 -20.93 -17.32
C SER A 492 -5.67 -21.33 -18.78
N ARG A 493 -6.72 -21.06 -19.57
CA ARG A 493 -6.74 -21.24 -21.04
C ARG A 493 -6.21 -20.03 -21.80
N LEU A 494 -5.92 -18.93 -21.11
CA LEU A 494 -5.37 -17.72 -21.70
C LEU A 494 -3.86 -17.85 -21.98
N PRO A 495 -3.31 -16.99 -22.86
CA PRO A 495 -1.87 -16.82 -22.95
C PRO A 495 -1.27 -16.54 -21.55
N ARG A 496 -0.20 -17.24 -21.20
CA ARG A 496 0.40 -17.18 -19.86
C ARG A 496 1.27 -15.94 -19.68
N VAL A 497 0.63 -14.82 -19.47
CA VAL A 497 1.30 -13.50 -19.40
C VAL A 497 1.81 -13.15 -17.99
N ARG A 498 1.32 -13.87 -16.95
CA ARG A 498 1.76 -13.71 -15.54
C ARG A 498 1.89 -15.05 -14.80
N SER A 499 1.13 -16.04 -15.14
CA SER A 499 1.05 -17.31 -14.40
C SER A 499 2.30 -18.20 -14.55
N ASP A 500 3.14 -17.97 -15.54
CA ASP A 500 4.42 -18.68 -15.72
C ASP A 500 5.56 -18.17 -14.79
N PHE A 501 5.24 -17.38 -13.75
CA PHE A 501 6.22 -16.78 -12.84
C PHE A 501 7.25 -17.79 -12.29
N ALA A 502 6.84 -19.03 -12.02
CA ALA A 502 7.74 -20.07 -11.53
C ALA A 502 8.79 -20.48 -12.57
N ARG A 503 8.45 -20.47 -13.87
CA ARG A 503 9.39 -20.72 -14.96
C ARG A 503 10.39 -19.58 -15.11
N TYR A 504 9.91 -18.33 -15.00
CA TYR A 504 10.75 -17.14 -15.00
C TYR A 504 11.71 -17.13 -13.81
N ALA A 505 11.23 -17.48 -12.61
CA ALA A 505 12.08 -17.57 -11.42
C ALA A 505 13.17 -18.65 -11.55
N ARG A 506 12.80 -19.83 -12.09
CA ARG A 506 13.72 -20.95 -12.26
C ARG A 506 14.82 -20.67 -13.29
N ALA A 507 14.45 -20.09 -14.44
CA ALA A 507 15.37 -19.86 -15.55
C ALA A 507 16.13 -18.53 -15.44
N GLY A 508 15.58 -17.55 -14.70
CA GLY A 508 16.07 -16.18 -14.60
C GLY A 508 16.80 -15.87 -13.29
N THR A 509 17.62 -16.80 -12.78
CA THR A 509 18.42 -16.56 -11.56
C THR A 509 19.42 -15.43 -11.74
N THR A 510 20.01 -15.29 -12.93
CA THR A 510 20.75 -14.11 -13.38
C THR A 510 19.99 -13.51 -14.56
N SER A 511 19.45 -12.31 -14.40
CA SER A 511 18.52 -11.72 -15.36
C SER A 511 18.73 -10.22 -15.53
N ILE A 512 18.14 -9.67 -16.60
CA ILE A 512 18.04 -8.25 -16.88
C ILE A 512 16.56 -7.88 -16.67
N PRO A 513 16.12 -7.45 -15.48
CA PRO A 513 14.71 -7.18 -15.24
C PRO A 513 14.15 -6.07 -16.12
N ALA A 514 14.96 -5.04 -16.41
CA ALA A 514 14.62 -3.97 -17.33
C ALA A 514 15.87 -3.40 -18.00
N LEU A 515 15.72 -2.96 -19.26
CA LEU A 515 16.73 -2.18 -20.00
C LEU A 515 16.01 -1.43 -21.13
N TYR A 516 15.90 -0.12 -21.02
CA TYR A 516 15.08 0.67 -21.94
C TYR A 516 15.61 2.07 -22.14
N VAL A 517 15.17 2.68 -23.25
CA VAL A 517 15.27 4.11 -23.54
C VAL A 517 13.90 4.72 -23.31
N GLU A 518 13.85 5.88 -22.67
CA GLU A 518 12.63 6.59 -22.33
C GLU A 518 12.75 8.07 -22.62
N ARG A 519 11.66 8.69 -23.06
CA ARG A 519 11.51 10.13 -23.16
C ARG A 519 10.24 10.59 -22.46
N LEU A 520 10.40 11.61 -21.58
CA LEU A 520 9.30 12.33 -20.94
C LEU A 520 9.32 13.79 -21.38
N TRP A 521 8.14 14.39 -21.65
CA TRP A 521 8.01 15.81 -21.99
C TRP A 521 6.58 16.31 -21.78
N ASN A 522 6.39 17.63 -21.83
CA ASN A 522 5.08 18.29 -21.84
C ASN A 522 4.79 18.81 -23.26
N PRO A 523 3.91 18.17 -24.06
CA PRO A 523 3.56 18.67 -25.39
C PRO A 523 2.65 19.90 -25.35
N ALA A 524 1.91 20.12 -24.26
CA ALA A 524 1.04 21.27 -24.03
C ALA A 524 0.90 21.54 -22.51
N PRO A 525 0.32 22.67 -22.10
CA PRO A 525 0.03 22.94 -20.70
C PRO A 525 -0.76 21.82 -20.05
N ASP A 526 -0.30 21.32 -18.90
CA ASP A 526 -0.90 20.23 -18.13
C ASP A 526 -1.02 18.89 -18.90
N VAL A 527 -0.41 18.77 -20.06
CA VAL A 527 -0.33 17.52 -20.82
C VAL A 527 1.09 16.95 -20.68
N PHE A 528 1.14 15.68 -20.37
CA PHE A 528 2.37 14.91 -20.20
C PHE A 528 2.39 13.80 -21.25
N ALA A 529 3.56 13.51 -21.77
CA ALA A 529 3.76 12.43 -22.71
C ALA A 529 5.01 11.62 -22.35
N ARG A 530 4.96 10.31 -22.61
CA ARG A 530 6.04 9.36 -22.41
C ARG A 530 6.09 8.36 -23.55
N VAL A 531 7.28 8.05 -24.01
CA VAL A 531 7.57 6.90 -24.87
C VAL A 531 8.74 6.13 -24.27
N THR A 532 8.57 4.82 -24.10
CA THR A 532 9.58 3.91 -23.57
C THR A 532 9.74 2.72 -24.49
N ALA A 533 10.97 2.33 -24.84
CA ALA A 533 11.26 1.22 -25.74
C ALA A 533 12.41 0.36 -25.23
N GLY A 534 12.26 -0.95 -25.26
CA GLY A 534 13.29 -1.90 -24.83
C GLY A 534 12.74 -3.09 -24.04
N LEU A 535 13.51 -3.59 -23.08
CA LEU A 535 13.11 -4.60 -22.11
C LEU A 535 12.36 -3.89 -20.99
N LEU A 536 11.03 -3.84 -21.08
CA LEU A 536 10.18 -2.98 -20.21
C LEU A 536 9.98 -3.57 -18.81
N GLU A 537 9.88 -4.90 -18.74
CA GLU A 537 9.67 -5.65 -17.50
C GLU A 537 10.24 -7.08 -17.61
N PRO A 538 10.26 -7.89 -16.55
CA PRO A 538 10.78 -9.26 -16.61
C PRO A 538 10.15 -10.14 -17.68
N MET A 539 8.85 -9.95 -17.97
CA MET A 539 8.10 -10.81 -18.88
C MET A 539 7.84 -10.21 -20.26
N PHE A 540 8.02 -8.89 -20.46
CA PHE A 540 7.70 -8.23 -21.73
C PHE A 540 8.75 -7.23 -22.16
N ALA A 541 8.98 -7.17 -23.47
CA ALA A 541 9.82 -6.20 -24.17
C ALA A 541 9.01 -5.58 -25.31
N GLY A 542 9.29 -4.35 -25.70
CA GLY A 542 8.59 -3.67 -26.79
C GLY A 542 8.61 -2.17 -26.66
N VAL A 543 7.50 -1.55 -27.08
CA VAL A 543 7.30 -0.09 -27.04
C VAL A 543 6.03 0.24 -26.27
N SER A 544 6.10 1.24 -25.40
CA SER A 544 5.00 1.77 -24.60
C SER A 544 4.91 3.27 -24.80
N GLY A 545 3.74 3.76 -25.18
CA GLY A 545 3.39 5.18 -25.25
C GLY A 545 2.32 5.53 -24.23
N GLU A 546 2.43 6.69 -23.61
CA GLU A 546 1.42 7.20 -22.66
C GLU A 546 1.25 8.70 -22.83
N VAL A 547 0.01 9.19 -22.79
CA VAL A 547 -0.34 10.60 -22.72
C VAL A 547 -1.30 10.79 -21.56
N LEU A 548 -1.04 11.81 -20.74
CA LEU A 548 -1.85 12.17 -19.59
C LEU A 548 -2.21 13.66 -19.65
N TRP A 549 -3.48 13.96 -19.64
CA TRP A 549 -3.96 15.30 -19.38
C TRP A 549 -4.37 15.42 -17.91
N ARG A 550 -3.67 16.30 -17.19
CA ARG A 550 -3.78 16.48 -15.75
C ARG A 550 -3.87 17.96 -15.41
N PRO A 551 -5.08 18.57 -15.47
CA PRO A 551 -5.25 19.97 -15.09
C PRO A 551 -4.73 20.22 -13.67
N HIS A 552 -3.96 21.30 -13.49
CA HIS A 552 -3.32 21.61 -12.21
C HIS A 552 -4.32 22.02 -11.10
N ASP A 553 -5.48 22.54 -11.50
CA ASP A 553 -6.56 23.07 -10.62
C ASP A 553 -7.71 22.07 -10.39
N ARG A 554 -7.63 20.85 -10.92
CA ARG A 554 -8.68 19.84 -10.82
C ARG A 554 -8.21 18.61 -10.03
N SER A 555 -9.18 17.94 -9.40
CA SER A 555 -8.97 16.68 -8.66
C SER A 555 -8.98 15.44 -9.56
N TRP A 556 -9.12 15.59 -10.88
CA TRP A 556 -9.16 14.48 -11.83
C TRP A 556 -8.11 14.63 -12.94
N ALA A 557 -7.80 13.53 -13.59
CA ALA A 557 -6.96 13.47 -14.78
C ALA A 557 -7.41 12.34 -15.70
N VAL A 558 -7.11 12.47 -17.00
CA VAL A 558 -7.40 11.44 -18.00
C VAL A 558 -6.12 11.02 -18.70
N GLY A 559 -5.88 9.71 -18.77
CA GLY A 559 -4.72 9.12 -19.43
C GLY A 559 -5.10 8.14 -20.52
N LEU A 560 -4.24 8.02 -21.51
CA LEU A 560 -4.28 7.00 -22.56
C LEU A 560 -2.93 6.33 -22.64
N ASP A 561 -2.87 5.02 -22.54
CA ASP A 561 -1.67 4.23 -22.84
C ASP A 561 -1.90 3.29 -24.01
N VAL A 562 -0.88 3.10 -24.84
CA VAL A 562 -0.85 2.14 -25.96
C VAL A 562 0.52 1.45 -25.96
N ASN A 563 0.51 0.12 -26.02
CA ASN A 563 1.72 -0.67 -25.93
C ASN A 563 1.71 -1.77 -27.01
N TRP A 564 2.85 -1.95 -27.68
CA TRP A 564 3.12 -3.15 -28.48
C TRP A 564 4.26 -3.92 -27.84
N VAL A 565 3.98 -5.15 -27.41
CA VAL A 565 4.95 -5.94 -26.63
C VAL A 565 5.00 -7.38 -27.06
N ALA A 566 6.20 -7.95 -26.95
CA ALA A 566 6.51 -9.36 -27.14
C ALA A 566 6.91 -9.99 -25.81
N GLN A 567 6.44 -11.21 -25.56
CA GLN A 567 6.79 -11.96 -24.36
C GLN A 567 8.25 -12.39 -24.40
N ARG A 568 9.00 -12.10 -23.37
CA ARG A 568 10.43 -12.44 -23.23
C ARG A 568 10.59 -13.91 -22.87
N ALA A 569 11.70 -14.49 -23.28
CA ALA A 569 12.06 -15.85 -22.88
C ALA A 569 12.32 -15.94 -21.36
N TYR A 570 12.11 -17.11 -20.78
CA TYR A 570 12.18 -17.36 -19.34
C TYR A 570 13.52 -16.99 -18.67
N ARG A 571 14.62 -16.95 -19.44
CA ARG A 571 15.94 -16.48 -18.97
C ARG A 571 16.02 -14.97 -18.75
N GLN A 572 15.01 -14.21 -19.17
CA GLN A 572 14.90 -12.74 -18.99
C GLN A 572 16.13 -11.99 -19.50
N ARG A 573 16.65 -12.39 -20.68
CA ARG A 573 17.69 -11.70 -21.43
C ARG A 573 17.08 -11.06 -22.69
N PHE A 574 17.74 -11.08 -23.83
CA PHE A 574 17.31 -10.40 -25.04
C PHE A 574 16.35 -11.23 -25.93
N SER A 575 16.24 -12.53 -25.71
CA SER A 575 15.38 -13.40 -26.51
C SER A 575 13.90 -13.30 -26.10
N THR A 576 13.01 -13.52 -27.08
CA THR A 576 11.56 -13.48 -26.92
C THR A 576 10.94 -14.85 -27.19
N LEU A 577 9.72 -15.07 -26.71
CA LEU A 577 8.81 -16.13 -27.08
C LEU A 577 7.92 -15.69 -28.26
N GLY A 578 7.12 -16.58 -28.82
CA GLY A 578 6.29 -16.27 -29.99
C GLY A 578 5.06 -15.41 -29.72
N TYR A 579 4.71 -15.13 -28.45
CA TYR A 579 3.53 -14.35 -28.11
C TYR A 579 3.79 -12.84 -28.18
N GLN A 580 2.95 -12.14 -28.94
CA GLN A 580 2.97 -10.68 -29.07
C GLN A 580 1.54 -10.13 -28.92
N VAL A 581 1.43 -8.92 -28.39
CA VAL A 581 0.13 -8.29 -28.18
C VAL A 581 0.22 -6.77 -28.24
N VAL A 582 -0.84 -6.14 -28.78
CA VAL A 582 -1.10 -4.71 -28.62
C VAL A 582 -2.08 -4.55 -27.49
N THR A 583 -1.73 -3.74 -26.48
CA THR A 583 -2.60 -3.37 -25.34
C THR A 583 -2.82 -1.87 -25.33
N GLY A 584 -3.86 -1.42 -24.63
CA GLY A 584 -4.10 0.02 -24.43
C GLY A 584 -5.28 0.24 -23.53
N HIS A 585 -5.21 1.31 -22.75
CA HIS A 585 -6.25 1.65 -21.77
C HIS A 585 -6.51 3.15 -21.75
N VAL A 586 -7.79 3.52 -21.64
CA VAL A 586 -8.19 4.84 -21.16
C VAL A 586 -8.32 4.76 -19.64
N SER A 587 -7.74 5.72 -18.95
CA SER A 587 -7.71 5.78 -17.50
C SER A 587 -8.26 7.11 -17.00
N LEU A 588 -9.20 7.06 -16.05
CA LEU A 588 -9.69 8.23 -15.32
C LEU A 588 -9.17 8.13 -13.88
N TYR A 589 -8.43 9.14 -13.46
CA TYR A 589 -7.93 9.29 -12.09
C TYR A 589 -8.76 10.36 -11.40
N HIS A 590 -9.20 10.11 -10.17
CA HIS A 590 -10.00 11.07 -9.42
C HIS A 590 -9.67 10.97 -7.92
N ASP A 591 -9.23 12.09 -7.33
CA ASP A 591 -9.07 12.20 -5.89
C ASP A 591 -10.40 12.67 -5.28
N LEU A 592 -10.87 11.91 -4.28
CA LEU A 592 -12.13 12.19 -3.58
C LEU A 592 -11.89 13.21 -2.45
N PRO A 593 -12.86 14.08 -2.13
CA PRO A 593 -12.67 15.09 -1.10
C PRO A 593 -12.71 14.56 0.34
N TRP A 594 -12.88 13.23 0.52
CA TRP A 594 -13.04 12.59 1.84
C TRP A 594 -11.91 11.61 2.12
N TRP A 595 -11.37 11.62 3.33
CA TRP A 595 -10.40 10.65 3.87
C TRP A 595 -9.19 10.39 2.98
N ASN A 596 -8.79 11.35 2.14
CA ASN A 596 -7.68 11.19 1.20
C ASN A 596 -7.84 9.95 0.28
N LEU A 597 -9.07 9.60 -0.05
CA LEU A 597 -9.39 8.53 -0.98
C LEU A 597 -9.14 8.98 -2.42
N TYR A 598 -8.74 8.04 -3.25
CA TYR A 598 -8.71 8.21 -4.70
C TYR A 598 -9.29 7.01 -5.41
N THR A 599 -9.77 7.22 -6.62
CA THR A 599 -10.23 6.17 -7.52
C THR A 599 -9.49 6.22 -8.84
N VAL A 600 -9.28 5.06 -9.43
CA VAL A 600 -8.79 4.94 -10.80
C VAL A 600 -9.69 3.98 -11.55
N LEU A 601 -10.31 4.47 -12.61
CA LEU A 601 -11.09 3.67 -13.53
C LEU A 601 -10.31 3.47 -14.81
N ARG A 602 -10.17 2.23 -15.26
CA ARG A 602 -9.47 1.90 -16.51
C ARG A 602 -10.35 1.02 -17.36
N ALA A 603 -10.34 1.26 -18.66
CA ALA A 603 -11.00 0.39 -19.64
C ALA A 603 -10.11 0.20 -20.84
N GLY A 604 -10.02 -1.04 -21.36
CA GLY A 604 -9.17 -1.31 -22.49
C GLY A 604 -8.83 -2.79 -22.71
N ARG A 605 -7.75 -3.02 -23.47
CA ARG A 605 -7.24 -4.33 -23.82
C ARG A 605 -6.02 -4.69 -22.98
N TYR A 606 -6.08 -5.86 -22.35
CA TYR A 606 -5.07 -6.39 -21.44
C TYR A 606 -4.04 -7.29 -22.14
N LEU A 607 -3.00 -7.73 -21.40
CA LEU A 607 -1.88 -8.49 -21.94
C LEU A 607 -2.25 -9.88 -22.50
N ALA A 608 -3.26 -10.52 -21.96
CA ALA A 608 -3.75 -11.79 -22.52
C ALA A 608 -4.64 -11.62 -23.76
N GLY A 609 -4.80 -10.38 -24.24
CA GLY A 609 -5.63 -10.03 -25.40
C GLY A 609 -7.11 -9.80 -25.05
N ASP A 610 -7.47 -9.94 -23.80
CA ASP A 610 -8.80 -9.75 -23.26
C ASP A 610 -9.18 -8.26 -23.12
N TRP A 611 -10.48 -7.96 -23.19
CA TRP A 611 -11.04 -6.63 -23.03
C TRP A 611 -11.81 -6.51 -21.72
N GLY A 612 -11.68 -5.38 -21.04
CA GLY A 612 -12.39 -5.20 -19.79
C GLY A 612 -12.13 -3.88 -19.09
N GLY A 613 -12.43 -3.84 -17.79
CA GLY A 613 -12.22 -2.67 -16.96
C GLY A 613 -11.67 -3.01 -15.58
N THR A 614 -10.85 -2.11 -15.07
CA THR A 614 -10.31 -2.14 -13.70
C THR A 614 -10.85 -0.97 -12.90
N VAL A 615 -11.30 -1.25 -11.69
CA VAL A 615 -11.59 -0.26 -10.66
C VAL A 615 -10.54 -0.41 -9.57
N GLU A 616 -9.85 0.67 -9.26
CA GLU A 616 -8.91 0.78 -8.13
C GLU A 616 -9.44 1.85 -7.17
N VAL A 617 -9.48 1.53 -5.88
CA VAL A 617 -9.79 2.48 -4.81
C VAL A 617 -8.65 2.41 -3.81
N GLY A 618 -8.07 3.55 -3.53
CA GLY A 618 -6.94 3.66 -2.60
C GLY A 618 -7.07 4.85 -1.69
N ARG A 619 -6.31 4.80 -0.62
CA ARG A 619 -6.15 5.89 0.33
C ARG A 619 -4.69 6.30 0.38
N ARG A 620 -4.44 7.61 0.35
CA ARG A 620 -3.09 8.18 0.42
C ARG A 620 -2.94 8.95 1.72
N PHE A 621 -1.91 8.63 2.47
CA PHE A 621 -1.57 9.31 3.71
C PHE A 621 -0.50 10.38 3.46
N ASP A 622 -0.44 11.39 4.32
CA ASP A 622 0.56 12.48 4.22
C ASP A 622 2.01 11.97 4.33
N SER A 623 2.20 10.82 4.95
CA SER A 623 3.48 10.10 4.96
C SER A 623 3.91 9.58 3.58
N GLY A 624 3.01 9.60 2.58
CA GLY A 624 3.20 9.00 1.27
C GLY A 624 2.92 7.50 1.21
N VAL A 625 2.49 6.89 2.32
CA VAL A 625 1.96 5.51 2.33
C VAL A 625 0.64 5.49 1.56
N GLU A 626 0.47 4.49 0.71
CA GLU A 626 -0.79 4.26 -0.03
C GLU A 626 -1.25 2.83 0.18
N ILE A 627 -2.55 2.68 0.45
CA ILE A 627 -3.17 1.38 0.66
C ILE A 627 -4.49 1.37 -0.09
N GLY A 628 -4.79 0.26 -0.73
CA GLY A 628 -6.05 0.16 -1.46
C GLY A 628 -6.31 -1.24 -2.00
N GLY A 629 -7.37 -1.33 -2.78
CA GLY A 629 -7.77 -2.54 -3.47
C GLY A 629 -8.12 -2.26 -4.92
N PHE A 630 -8.11 -3.31 -5.72
CA PHE A 630 -8.53 -3.26 -7.10
C PHE A 630 -9.31 -4.51 -7.48
N LEU A 631 -10.13 -4.37 -8.48
CA LEU A 631 -10.80 -5.47 -9.18
C LEU A 631 -10.77 -5.21 -10.69
N THR A 632 -10.61 -6.29 -11.47
CA THR A 632 -10.61 -6.25 -12.93
C THR A 632 -11.59 -7.29 -13.46
N LEU A 633 -12.56 -6.83 -14.24
CA LEU A 633 -13.50 -7.68 -14.95
C LEU A 633 -13.21 -7.61 -16.42
N THR A 634 -13.16 -8.77 -17.08
CA THR A 634 -12.92 -8.87 -18.52
C THR A 634 -13.99 -9.71 -19.22
N ASN A 635 -13.97 -9.72 -20.54
CA ASN A 635 -14.89 -10.52 -21.37
C ASN A 635 -14.59 -12.03 -21.33
N VAL A 636 -13.56 -12.46 -20.59
CA VAL A 636 -13.22 -13.87 -20.42
C VAL A 636 -14.16 -14.54 -19.43
N ARG A 637 -14.66 -15.71 -19.76
CA ARG A 637 -15.51 -16.50 -18.86
C ARG A 637 -14.72 -16.97 -17.66
N PHE A 638 -15.32 -16.95 -16.46
CA PHE A 638 -14.65 -17.35 -15.23
C PHE A 638 -14.00 -18.74 -15.29
N ARG A 639 -14.62 -19.70 -15.97
CA ARG A 639 -14.07 -21.06 -16.17
C ARG A 639 -12.78 -21.11 -17.01
N ASP A 640 -12.53 -20.08 -17.84
CA ASP A 640 -11.37 -20.02 -18.73
C ASP A 640 -10.21 -19.22 -18.10
N LEU A 641 -10.46 -18.50 -17.01
CA LEU A 641 -9.45 -17.78 -16.22
C LEU A 641 -8.59 -18.70 -15.35
N GLY A 642 -8.97 -19.95 -15.17
CA GLY A 642 -8.35 -20.89 -14.23
C GLY A 642 -8.94 -20.77 -12.81
N GLU A 643 -8.17 -21.10 -11.77
CA GLU A 643 -8.64 -21.00 -10.39
C GLU A 643 -9.25 -19.63 -10.08
N GLY A 644 -10.54 -19.61 -9.75
CA GLY A 644 -11.31 -18.44 -9.31
C GLY A 644 -12.04 -17.71 -10.46
N SER A 645 -12.43 -16.43 -10.25
CA SER A 645 -13.42 -15.75 -11.08
C SER A 645 -12.91 -14.54 -11.85
N PHE A 646 -12.23 -13.59 -11.21
CA PHE A 646 -11.73 -12.35 -11.81
C PHE A 646 -10.48 -11.86 -11.06
N ASP A 647 -9.67 -11.00 -11.68
CA ASP A 647 -8.48 -10.46 -11.03
C ASP A 647 -8.88 -9.43 -9.97
N LYS A 648 -8.29 -9.57 -8.79
CA LYS A 648 -8.51 -8.70 -7.65
C LYS A 648 -7.35 -8.76 -6.70
N GLY A 649 -7.18 -7.72 -5.92
CA GLY A 649 -6.13 -7.70 -4.91
C GLY A 649 -6.15 -6.45 -4.07
N ILE A 650 -5.27 -6.45 -3.09
CA ILE A 650 -4.92 -5.28 -2.30
C ILE A 650 -3.50 -4.87 -2.63
N PHE A 651 -3.20 -3.60 -2.48
CA PHE A 651 -1.85 -3.08 -2.60
C PHE A 651 -1.49 -2.22 -1.39
N VAL A 652 -0.21 -2.27 -1.03
CA VAL A 652 0.40 -1.39 -0.04
C VAL A 652 1.67 -0.83 -0.66
N ARG A 653 1.79 0.49 -0.71
CA ARG A 653 2.96 1.21 -1.23
C ARG A 653 3.56 2.02 -0.10
N ILE A 654 4.76 1.65 0.32
CA ILE A 654 5.43 2.28 1.46
C ILE A 654 6.67 3.02 0.94
N PRO A 655 6.78 4.32 1.19
CA PRO A 655 7.97 5.06 0.89
C PRO A 655 9.16 4.61 1.76
N LEU A 656 10.29 4.27 1.16
CA LEU A 656 11.45 3.76 1.91
C LEU A 656 12.22 4.85 2.67
N ASP A 657 12.00 6.13 2.38
CA ASP A 657 12.55 7.25 3.15
C ASP A 657 11.92 7.42 4.55
N LEU A 658 10.86 6.67 4.86
CA LEU A 658 10.36 6.56 6.24
C LEU A 658 11.36 5.84 7.15
N PHE A 659 12.18 4.93 6.60
CA PHE A 659 13.08 4.04 7.35
C PHE A 659 14.56 4.32 7.10
N GLY A 660 14.93 5.21 6.20
CA GLY A 660 16.33 5.40 5.82
C GLY A 660 16.66 6.78 5.25
N PRO A 661 17.95 7.02 4.95
CA PRO A 661 18.35 8.26 4.33
C PRO A 661 17.75 8.31 2.93
N VAL A 662 16.99 9.29 2.77
CA VAL A 662 16.32 9.82 1.57
C VAL A 662 16.53 9.02 0.28
N THR A 663 15.55 8.23 -0.04
CA THR A 663 15.38 7.61 -1.35
C THR A 663 13.98 7.91 -1.86
N ARG A 664 13.81 8.01 -3.17
CA ARG A 664 12.48 8.04 -3.81
C ARG A 664 11.90 6.65 -4.01
N ALA A 665 12.64 5.62 -3.65
CA ALA A 665 12.21 4.24 -3.77
C ALA A 665 10.98 3.96 -2.88
N ARG A 666 10.10 3.10 -3.37
CA ARG A 666 8.91 2.63 -2.66
C ARG A 666 8.95 1.11 -2.59
N ALA A 667 8.59 0.56 -1.46
CA ALA A 667 8.24 -0.84 -1.37
C ALA A 667 6.78 -0.99 -1.86
N ASN A 668 6.58 -1.77 -2.91
CA ASN A 668 5.26 -2.05 -3.48
C ASN A 668 4.90 -3.50 -3.19
N LEU A 669 3.95 -3.71 -2.29
CA LEU A 669 3.37 -5.01 -2.01
C LEU A 669 2.01 -5.10 -2.70
N ASN A 670 1.89 -6.01 -3.65
CA ASN A 670 0.62 -6.35 -4.29
C ASN A 670 0.23 -7.76 -3.86
N VAL A 671 -0.87 -7.88 -3.16
CA VAL A 671 -1.41 -9.14 -2.67
C VAL A 671 -2.58 -9.55 -3.56
N ARG A 672 -2.36 -10.56 -4.38
CA ARG A 672 -3.43 -11.20 -5.17
C ARG A 672 -3.74 -12.57 -4.59
N PRO A 673 -5.02 -12.92 -4.39
CA PRO A 673 -5.38 -14.26 -3.92
C PRO A 673 -4.87 -15.37 -4.85
N VAL A 674 -4.85 -15.12 -6.16
CA VAL A 674 -4.31 -16.02 -7.20
C VAL A 674 -3.68 -15.18 -8.29
N GLN A 675 -2.51 -15.58 -8.77
CA GLN A 675 -1.90 -14.95 -9.94
C GLN A 675 -2.62 -15.40 -11.21
N ARG A 676 -3.19 -14.44 -11.94
CA ARG A 676 -4.00 -14.69 -13.13
C ARG A 676 -3.35 -14.12 -14.38
N ASP A 677 -3.83 -14.57 -15.54
CA ASP A 677 -3.43 -14.03 -16.84
C ASP A 677 -4.43 -13.01 -17.38
N GLY A 678 -5.73 -13.19 -17.14
CA GLY A 678 -6.74 -12.19 -17.53
C GLY A 678 -6.69 -10.93 -16.68
N GLY A 679 -6.95 -9.78 -17.31
CA GLY A 679 -6.97 -8.48 -16.66
C GLY A 679 -5.59 -7.94 -16.30
N GLN A 680 -4.51 -8.47 -16.86
CA GLN A 680 -3.14 -8.06 -16.52
C GLN A 680 -2.64 -6.93 -17.42
N ARG A 681 -2.04 -5.91 -16.82
CA ARG A 681 -1.44 -4.77 -17.51
C ARG A 681 0.07 -4.92 -17.63
N LEU A 682 0.63 -4.23 -18.63
CA LEU A 682 2.07 -4.01 -18.73
C LEU A 682 2.54 -3.16 -17.53
N ALA A 683 3.66 -3.54 -16.91
CA ALA A 683 4.34 -2.73 -15.92
C ALA A 683 5.43 -1.89 -16.61
N VAL A 684 5.43 -0.58 -16.34
CA VAL A 684 6.47 0.35 -16.77
C VAL A 684 6.92 1.17 -15.58
N ASP A 685 8.19 1.61 -15.59
CA ASP A 685 8.79 2.22 -14.40
C ASP A 685 8.26 3.61 -14.07
N ASN A 686 7.89 4.43 -15.06
CA ASN A 686 7.47 5.82 -14.89
C ASN A 686 6.07 6.07 -15.48
N PRO A 687 4.98 5.53 -14.91
CA PRO A 687 3.63 5.92 -15.31
C PRO A 687 3.44 7.42 -15.09
N LEU A 688 2.88 8.11 -16.07
CA LEU A 688 2.78 9.59 -16.05
C LEU A 688 1.97 10.11 -14.86
N TRP A 689 0.97 9.36 -14.41
CA TRP A 689 0.24 9.70 -13.19
C TRP A 689 1.16 9.74 -11.96
N ASP A 690 1.99 8.73 -11.74
CA ASP A 690 2.92 8.66 -10.60
C ASP A 690 4.03 9.71 -10.67
N VAL A 691 4.42 10.10 -11.89
CA VAL A 691 5.42 11.16 -12.11
C VAL A 691 4.85 12.53 -11.77
N SER A 692 3.59 12.81 -12.12
CA SER A 692 3.05 14.18 -12.19
C SER A 692 2.01 14.52 -11.11
N ARG A 693 1.38 13.55 -10.48
CA ARG A 693 0.22 13.74 -9.60
C ARG A 693 0.42 14.72 -8.42
N ASP A 694 1.65 14.83 -7.90
CA ASP A 694 1.97 15.70 -6.76
C ASP A 694 2.05 17.18 -7.13
N GLY A 695 1.97 17.53 -8.42
CA GLY A 695 2.00 18.90 -8.94
C GLY A 695 0.61 19.56 -9.09
N ARG A 696 -0.44 19.06 -8.43
CA ARG A 696 -1.82 19.60 -8.48
C ARG A 696 -2.16 20.42 -7.24
N ALA A 697 -3.21 21.26 -7.37
CA ALA A 697 -3.63 22.15 -6.29
C ALA A 697 -4.11 21.40 -5.03
N ASP A 698 -4.82 20.29 -5.18
CA ASP A 698 -5.27 19.46 -4.08
C ASP A 698 -4.10 18.74 -3.38
N ALA A 699 -3.13 18.22 -4.14
CA ALA A 699 -1.91 17.62 -3.59
C ALA A 699 -1.02 18.68 -2.90
N PHE A 700 -0.95 19.89 -3.45
CA PHE A 700 -0.25 21.00 -2.84
C PHE A 700 -0.90 21.40 -1.50
N ARG A 701 -2.22 21.47 -1.46
CA ARG A 701 -2.99 21.76 -0.24
C ARG A 701 -2.76 20.67 0.82
N ALA A 702 -2.95 19.42 0.47
CA ALA A 702 -2.75 18.29 1.38
C ALA A 702 -1.32 18.21 1.92
N GLY A 703 -0.33 18.51 1.08
CA GLY A 703 1.08 18.51 1.44
C GLY A 703 1.59 19.78 2.13
N PHE A 704 0.74 20.81 2.32
CA PHE A 704 1.20 22.13 2.77
C PHE A 704 1.74 22.14 4.20
N ALA A 705 1.27 21.27 5.08
CA ALA A 705 1.86 21.06 6.40
C ALA A 705 3.37 20.68 6.34
N GLY A 706 3.85 20.18 5.20
CA GLY A 706 5.26 19.93 4.91
C GLY A 706 6.05 21.13 4.40
N PHE A 707 5.40 22.26 4.08
CA PHE A 707 6.04 23.44 3.50
C PHE A 707 7.11 24.05 4.41
N SER A 708 6.87 24.04 5.71
CA SER A 708 7.80 24.54 6.74
C SER A 708 8.83 23.50 7.20
N ARG A 709 8.77 22.27 6.68
CA ARG A 709 9.59 21.11 7.13
C ARG A 709 10.73 20.76 6.20
#